data_337b193c4656ec8e7428804bce51ab33
#
_entry.id   337b193c4656ec8e7428804bce51ab33
#
_cell.length_a   1.000
_cell.length_b   1.000
_cell.length_c   1.000
_cell.angle_alpha   90.00
_cell.angle_beta   90.00
_cell.angle_gamma   90.00
#
_symmetry.space_group_name_H-M   'P 1'
#
loop_
_entity.id
_entity.type
_entity.pdbx_description
1 polymer ?
#
loop_
_entity_poly.entity_id
_entity_poly.type
_entity_poly.pdbx_seq_one_letter_code
_entity_poly.pdbx_strand_id
1 'polypeptide(L)'
;MDMKKWNGPGRAHAVNLMFHNWPKDLDTAIDAIFDFGFSGVVTNVPVPKGGRVTRENVREFSGIVQKLKERGMPFWIYDEKGYPSGHGCHQVLARRPDLAAKGLYMRKFELFSGEKSFVYTIDGMSDKIVYAAKYVQNLSDVTEAVIDFDGGEALPFTRRRVRISLRAGEIAYVFIVKDAYEGSHCVHNCASREKYINLLEPEAVREFIRCNLEPIAEGCPEAFPLCERVFTDEPSLMTAYARWYESFNYALIPYSDKMFGEFSARKGYDLRPLLPLLFESTDERYKKLRVDFYSFIGERVAENYSGQISAWLHGQGAELSGHYLAEENIYQHVTEYGDYVRVVRSADYPGMDILYTLPTDFFWNAPKYLSMISRKKGTDGFMVEFCPFYKREIFDANAFENFMACASILYMYGARVINTYFMPRLKDYNAEVFPDFGWGLTREESLRLNAYVRRIYACLGGSRPACRTVMYYNLEDVMAKAVPHISGDYFMSSYYSQTDNSLTEYARVLLANGVNYEFADREDLVGGKVSPRAIIVPACAFVADETYEALKRYEAEGVKVYFTGRRPQTVSGRAFSDVGEVCGAAEVLARERGGQAFPENVYVTPYVNGMTAVYNNNTDKTCLCIGDRARVYDPDAGEVRELRAGEKAEMPPYRLWIFEKTADEEDPSAG
;
A
#
# COMPACT_ATOMS: atom_id res chain seq x y z
N MET A 1 -26.69 -19.60 2.20
CA MET A 1 -26.15 -19.02 0.97
C MET A 1 -27.13 -19.13 -0.20
N ASP A 2 -27.19 -18.12 -1.10
CA ASP A 2 -28.03 -18.17 -2.32
C ASP A 2 -27.35 -18.97 -3.42
N MET A 3 -27.83 -20.18 -3.70
CA MET A 3 -27.29 -21.09 -4.73
C MET A 3 -27.38 -20.49 -6.15
N LYS A 4 -28.29 -19.52 -6.38
CA LYS A 4 -28.35 -18.81 -7.65
C LYS A 4 -27.14 -17.90 -7.86
N LYS A 5 -26.62 -17.29 -6.77
CA LYS A 5 -25.38 -16.51 -6.81
C LYS A 5 -24.14 -17.40 -6.97
N TRP A 6 -24.17 -18.62 -6.42
CA TRP A 6 -23.09 -19.59 -6.55
C TRP A 6 -22.91 -20.12 -7.98
N ASN A 7 -24.00 -20.47 -8.64
CA ASN A 7 -24.00 -21.11 -9.96
C ASN A 7 -24.38 -20.17 -11.12
N GLY A 8 -24.86 -18.96 -10.80
CA GLY A 8 -25.37 -18.05 -11.82
C GLY A 8 -24.26 -17.37 -12.64
N PRO A 9 -24.57 -17.01 -13.88
CA PRO A 9 -23.75 -16.08 -14.66
C PRO A 9 -23.95 -14.66 -14.09
N GLY A 10 -23.63 -14.48 -12.82
CA GLY A 10 -23.76 -13.16 -12.19
C GLY A 10 -22.69 -12.22 -12.70
N ARG A 11 -23.10 -11.08 -13.26
CA ARG A 11 -22.22 -9.93 -13.54
C ARG A 11 -21.76 -9.24 -12.25
N ALA A 12 -22.13 -9.72 -11.10
CA ALA A 12 -21.76 -9.15 -9.84
C ALA A 12 -20.36 -9.62 -9.44
N HIS A 13 -19.40 -8.74 -9.68
CA HIS A 13 -18.09 -8.69 -9.06
C HIS A 13 -17.06 -9.69 -9.61
N ALA A 14 -16.08 -9.23 -9.98
CA ALA A 14 -15.07 -8.26 -9.81
C ALA A 14 -13.76 -8.77 -10.37
N VAL A 15 -13.77 -9.38 -11.55
CA VAL A 15 -12.56 -9.57 -12.34
C VAL A 15 -12.70 -8.73 -13.59
N ASN A 16 -12.02 -7.58 -13.58
CA ASN A 16 -11.97 -6.66 -14.71
C ASN A 16 -10.69 -6.90 -15.50
N LEU A 17 -10.80 -6.83 -16.82
CA LEU A 17 -9.64 -6.82 -17.69
C LEU A 17 -9.15 -5.36 -17.86
N MET A 18 -7.89 -5.10 -17.56
CA MET A 18 -7.24 -3.83 -17.89
C MET A 18 -6.97 -3.81 -19.41
N PHE A 19 -7.79 -3.06 -20.13
CA PHE A 19 -7.82 -3.09 -21.59
C PHE A 19 -7.70 -1.69 -22.19
N HIS A 20 -6.50 -1.36 -22.68
CA HIS A 20 -6.12 -0.02 -23.11
C HIS A 20 -6.08 0.18 -24.63
N ASN A 21 -5.99 -0.89 -25.39
CA ASN A 21 -5.79 -0.84 -26.85
C ASN A 21 -7.02 -1.39 -27.57
N TRP A 22 -8.08 -0.60 -27.63
CA TRP A 22 -9.31 -0.98 -28.30
C TRP A 22 -9.12 -1.12 -29.81
N PRO A 23 -9.55 -2.23 -30.39
CA PRO A 23 -9.61 -2.36 -31.85
C PRO A 23 -10.77 -1.51 -32.41
N LYS A 24 -10.80 -1.32 -33.72
CA LYS A 24 -11.91 -0.61 -34.39
C LYS A 24 -13.24 -1.34 -34.21
N ASP A 25 -13.22 -2.65 -34.21
CA ASP A 25 -14.39 -3.49 -33.93
C ASP A 25 -14.59 -3.68 -32.43
N LEU A 26 -15.30 -2.72 -31.83
CA LEU A 26 -15.61 -2.71 -30.41
C LEU A 26 -16.56 -3.83 -29.99
N ASP A 27 -17.49 -4.24 -30.88
CA ASP A 27 -18.43 -5.31 -30.56
C ASP A 27 -17.72 -6.64 -30.41
N THR A 28 -16.86 -7.01 -31.35
CA THR A 28 -16.03 -8.22 -31.23
C THR A 28 -15.12 -8.19 -29.99
N ALA A 29 -14.55 -7.03 -29.65
CA ALA A 29 -13.71 -6.89 -28.46
C ALA A 29 -14.51 -7.14 -27.17
N ILE A 30 -15.69 -6.53 -27.07
CA ILE A 30 -16.56 -6.67 -25.90
C ILE A 30 -17.09 -8.12 -25.78
N ASP A 31 -17.47 -8.74 -26.89
CA ASP A 31 -17.90 -10.14 -26.91
C ASP A 31 -16.77 -11.08 -26.42
N ALA A 32 -15.54 -10.86 -26.90
CA ALA A 32 -14.39 -11.61 -26.45
C ALA A 32 -14.17 -11.49 -24.92
N ILE A 33 -14.22 -10.27 -24.38
CA ILE A 33 -14.02 -10.02 -22.95
C ILE A 33 -15.08 -10.77 -22.12
N PHE A 34 -16.35 -10.72 -22.51
CA PHE A 34 -17.41 -11.50 -21.85
C PHE A 34 -17.21 -13.01 -22.00
N ASP A 35 -16.77 -13.45 -23.19
CA ASP A 35 -16.60 -14.87 -23.50
C ASP A 35 -15.42 -15.50 -22.72
N PHE A 36 -14.46 -14.68 -22.27
CA PHE A 36 -13.39 -15.07 -21.33
C PHE A 36 -13.80 -14.96 -19.87
N GLY A 37 -15.04 -14.55 -19.58
CA GLY A 37 -15.65 -14.55 -18.25
C GLY A 37 -15.36 -13.29 -17.41
N PHE A 38 -14.81 -12.23 -17.98
CA PHE A 38 -14.59 -10.97 -17.29
C PHE A 38 -15.90 -10.25 -16.96
N SER A 39 -15.94 -9.59 -15.83
CA SER A 39 -17.11 -8.85 -15.35
C SER A 39 -17.19 -7.44 -15.94
N GLY A 40 -16.04 -6.86 -16.27
CA GLY A 40 -15.91 -5.50 -16.76
C GLY A 40 -14.50 -5.23 -17.27
N VAL A 41 -14.21 -3.95 -17.49
CA VAL A 41 -12.91 -3.48 -17.97
C VAL A 41 -12.41 -2.30 -17.16
N VAL A 42 -11.08 -2.15 -17.06
CA VAL A 42 -10.42 -0.91 -16.69
C VAL A 42 -9.81 -0.34 -17.97
N THR A 43 -10.16 0.88 -18.34
CA THR A 43 -9.71 1.48 -19.59
C THR A 43 -9.40 2.96 -19.44
N ASN A 44 -8.59 3.50 -20.33
CA ASN A 44 -8.20 4.91 -20.33
C ASN A 44 -8.55 5.58 -21.65
N VAL A 45 -8.45 6.91 -21.67
CA VAL A 45 -8.47 7.67 -22.92
C VAL A 45 -7.36 7.14 -23.84
N PRO A 46 -7.63 6.80 -25.11
CA PRO A 46 -6.65 6.28 -26.05
C PRO A 46 -5.66 7.36 -26.47
N VAL A 47 -4.64 7.58 -25.62
CA VAL A 47 -3.55 8.51 -25.87
C VAL A 47 -2.37 7.74 -26.45
N PRO A 48 -1.80 8.17 -27.59
CA PRO A 48 -0.59 7.53 -28.13
C PRO A 48 0.60 7.73 -27.20
N LYS A 49 1.60 6.85 -27.29
CA LYS A 49 2.83 6.96 -26.49
C LYS A 49 3.47 8.33 -26.66
N GLY A 50 3.77 9.02 -25.56
CA GLY A 50 4.30 10.39 -25.56
C GLY A 50 3.30 11.47 -26.00
N GLY A 51 2.04 11.09 -26.17
CA GLY A 51 0.95 12.01 -26.50
C GLY A 51 0.33 12.67 -25.27
N ARG A 52 -0.75 13.39 -25.50
CA ARG A 52 -1.52 14.08 -24.47
C ARG A 52 -3.01 13.87 -24.70
N VAL A 53 -3.81 14.09 -23.66
CA VAL A 53 -5.28 14.11 -23.80
C VAL A 53 -5.69 15.25 -24.73
N THR A 54 -6.40 14.93 -25.80
CA THR A 54 -6.90 15.87 -26.80
C THR A 54 -8.40 15.68 -27.00
N ARG A 55 -9.07 16.66 -27.61
CA ARG A 55 -10.49 16.53 -27.96
C ARG A 55 -10.79 15.33 -28.86
N GLU A 56 -9.84 14.95 -29.71
CA GLU A 56 -9.97 13.78 -30.58
C GLU A 56 -9.93 12.49 -29.78
N ASN A 57 -8.94 12.32 -28.91
CA ASN A 57 -8.84 11.15 -28.03
C ASN A 57 -10.06 11.02 -27.11
N VAL A 58 -10.56 12.13 -26.58
CA VAL A 58 -11.77 12.11 -25.73
C VAL A 58 -13.01 11.76 -26.54
N ARG A 59 -13.12 12.20 -27.81
CA ARG A 59 -14.21 11.78 -28.69
C ARG A 59 -14.17 10.28 -29.00
N GLU A 60 -13.00 9.73 -29.28
CA GLU A 60 -12.81 8.29 -29.44
C GLU A 60 -13.19 7.54 -28.15
N PHE A 61 -12.74 8.00 -27.00
CA PHE A 61 -13.12 7.46 -25.70
C PHE A 61 -14.64 7.51 -25.45
N SER A 62 -15.29 8.61 -25.83
CA SER A 62 -16.74 8.73 -25.74
C SER A 62 -17.47 7.66 -26.56
N GLY A 63 -16.95 7.30 -27.73
CA GLY A 63 -17.45 6.18 -28.52
C GLY A 63 -17.31 4.83 -27.82
N ILE A 64 -16.18 4.62 -27.16
CA ILE A 64 -15.95 3.41 -26.32
C ILE A 64 -16.95 3.37 -25.16
N VAL A 65 -17.07 4.45 -24.39
CA VAL A 65 -18.01 4.55 -23.25
C VAL A 65 -19.45 4.28 -23.69
N GLN A 66 -19.88 4.87 -24.81
CA GLN A 66 -21.20 4.64 -25.36
C GLN A 66 -21.43 3.16 -25.70
N LYS A 67 -20.43 2.51 -26.31
CA LYS A 67 -20.53 1.09 -26.66
C LYS A 67 -20.55 0.19 -25.42
N LEU A 68 -19.73 0.47 -24.41
CA LEU A 68 -19.74 -0.24 -23.12
C LEU A 68 -21.12 -0.13 -22.46
N LYS A 69 -21.72 1.06 -22.46
CA LYS A 69 -23.09 1.31 -21.95
C LYS A 69 -24.13 0.49 -22.72
N GLU A 70 -24.12 0.53 -24.06
CA GLU A 70 -25.03 -0.22 -24.90
C GLU A 70 -24.97 -1.73 -24.65
N ARG A 71 -23.77 -2.24 -24.45
CA ARG A 71 -23.52 -3.66 -24.18
C ARG A 71 -23.70 -4.04 -22.70
N GLY A 72 -23.93 -3.05 -21.83
CA GLY A 72 -24.06 -3.23 -20.39
C GLY A 72 -22.82 -3.81 -19.74
N MET A 73 -21.63 -3.42 -20.22
CA MET A 73 -20.33 -3.79 -19.64
C MET A 73 -19.90 -2.75 -18.60
N PRO A 74 -19.77 -3.13 -17.32
CA PRO A 74 -19.19 -2.26 -16.30
C PRO A 74 -17.77 -1.85 -16.66
N PHE A 75 -17.37 -0.64 -16.27
CA PHE A 75 -16.00 -0.19 -16.53
C PHE A 75 -15.48 0.73 -15.41
N TRP A 76 -14.17 0.75 -15.30
CA TRP A 76 -13.40 1.73 -14.54
C TRP A 76 -12.59 2.58 -15.50
N ILE A 77 -12.31 3.82 -15.10
CA ILE A 77 -11.44 4.70 -15.86
C ILE A 77 -10.06 4.68 -15.22
N TYR A 78 -9.04 4.21 -15.92
CA TYR A 78 -7.65 4.41 -15.55
C TYR A 78 -7.32 5.89 -15.80
N ASP A 79 -6.88 6.58 -14.75
CA ASP A 79 -6.87 8.04 -14.70
C ASP A 79 -5.99 8.71 -15.75
N GLU A 80 -4.91 8.07 -16.20
CA GLU A 80 -4.09 8.57 -17.30
C GLU A 80 -3.38 7.46 -18.12
N LYS A 81 -2.52 7.81 -19.04
CA LYS A 81 -1.71 6.89 -19.83
C LYS A 81 -0.36 6.66 -19.16
N GLY A 82 -0.19 5.50 -18.51
CA GLY A 82 1.05 5.11 -17.82
C GLY A 82 1.06 5.52 -16.35
N TYR A 83 2.13 5.18 -15.67
CA TYR A 83 2.33 5.37 -14.25
C TYR A 83 3.67 6.09 -13.95
N PRO A 84 3.84 6.68 -12.74
CA PRO A 84 2.84 6.88 -11.71
C PRO A 84 1.81 7.94 -12.12
N SER A 85 0.59 7.80 -11.63
CA SER A 85 -0.46 8.78 -11.85
C SER A 85 -0.14 10.13 -11.24
N GLY A 86 -0.59 11.21 -11.90
CA GLY A 86 -0.41 12.59 -11.45
C GLY A 86 0.36 13.48 -12.40
N HIS A 87 1.06 12.93 -13.39
CA HIS A 87 1.81 13.78 -14.33
C HIS A 87 1.00 14.26 -15.56
N GLY A 88 -0.21 13.70 -15.76
CA GLY A 88 -1.13 14.12 -16.82
C GLY A 88 -0.55 13.99 -18.22
N CYS A 89 0.03 12.84 -18.55
CA CYS A 89 0.76 12.63 -19.80
C CYS A 89 1.80 13.75 -20.05
N HIS A 90 2.60 14.07 -19.06
CA HIS A 90 3.66 15.12 -19.05
C HIS A 90 3.16 16.56 -19.10
N GLN A 91 1.85 16.79 -19.12
CA GLN A 91 1.32 18.15 -19.33
C GLN A 91 1.41 19.04 -18.10
N VAL A 92 1.35 18.46 -16.89
CA VAL A 92 1.43 19.25 -15.66
C VAL A 92 2.73 20.04 -15.63
N LEU A 93 3.86 19.37 -15.74
CA LEU A 93 5.18 20.04 -15.65
C LEU A 93 5.60 20.75 -16.93
N ALA A 94 5.04 20.37 -18.08
CA ALA A 94 5.22 21.16 -19.32
C ALA A 94 4.59 22.57 -19.21
N ARG A 95 3.49 22.70 -18.46
CA ARG A 95 2.82 23.99 -18.21
C ARG A 95 3.32 24.69 -16.95
N ARG A 96 3.60 23.93 -15.92
CA ARG A 96 3.94 24.41 -14.59
C ARG A 96 5.20 23.70 -14.07
N PRO A 97 6.37 23.96 -14.64
CA PRO A 97 7.63 23.33 -14.22
C PRO A 97 8.01 23.64 -12.76
N ASP A 98 7.46 24.71 -12.19
CA ASP A 98 7.60 25.09 -10.78
C ASP A 98 6.95 24.09 -9.79
N LEU A 99 6.02 23.26 -10.27
CA LEU A 99 5.31 22.25 -9.49
C LEU A 99 6.04 20.89 -9.44
N ALA A 100 7.26 20.80 -9.95
CA ALA A 100 8.07 19.58 -9.83
C ALA A 100 8.39 19.24 -8.37
N ALA A 101 8.49 17.96 -8.07
CA ALA A 101 8.91 17.46 -6.76
C ALA A 101 10.28 18.04 -6.38
N LYS A 102 10.42 18.38 -5.09
CA LYS A 102 11.63 18.98 -4.52
C LYS A 102 12.08 18.19 -3.30
N GLY A 103 13.38 18.13 -3.11
CA GLY A 103 14.01 17.55 -1.92
C GLY A 103 14.82 18.56 -1.15
N LEU A 104 14.90 18.36 0.16
CA LEU A 104 15.74 19.13 1.05
C LEU A 104 16.92 18.26 1.50
N TYR A 105 18.14 18.75 1.33
CA TYR A 105 19.35 18.10 1.83
C TYR A 105 20.15 19.02 2.75
N MET A 106 21.02 18.42 3.55
CA MET A 106 21.82 19.06 4.57
C MET A 106 23.30 19.08 4.18
N ARG A 107 23.97 20.21 4.45
CA ARG A 107 25.41 20.33 4.50
C ARG A 107 25.83 20.70 5.91
N LYS A 108 26.85 20.01 6.40
CA LYS A 108 27.38 20.13 7.75
C LYS A 108 28.81 20.66 7.69
N PHE A 109 29.15 21.61 8.56
CA PHE A 109 30.46 22.19 8.70
C PHE A 109 30.84 22.22 10.16
N GLU A 110 31.96 21.61 10.50
CA GLU A 110 32.48 21.50 11.87
C GLU A 110 33.90 22.11 11.95
N LEU A 111 34.25 22.66 13.11
CA LEU A 111 35.57 23.14 13.37
C LEU A 111 36.08 22.62 14.72
N PHE A 112 37.15 21.83 14.69
CA PHE A 112 37.74 21.20 15.89
C PHE A 112 38.74 22.09 16.62
N SER A 113 39.32 23.08 15.96
CA SER A 113 40.28 24.01 16.59
C SER A 113 40.34 25.34 15.89
N GLY A 114 40.59 26.42 16.66
CA GLY A 114 40.75 27.79 16.15
C GLY A 114 39.46 28.48 15.73
N GLU A 115 39.56 29.41 14.83
CA GLU A 115 38.44 30.13 14.23
C GLU A 115 38.57 30.11 12.71
N LYS A 116 37.44 30.00 11.99
CA LYS A 116 37.43 30.06 10.52
C LYS A 116 36.20 30.80 10.00
N SER A 117 36.38 31.66 9.06
CA SER A 117 35.29 32.34 8.33
C SER A 117 35.44 32.12 6.83
N PHE A 118 34.38 31.73 6.16
CA PHE A 118 34.33 31.50 4.71
C PHE A 118 32.92 31.73 4.16
N VAL A 119 32.86 31.85 2.83
CA VAL A 119 31.57 31.90 2.13
C VAL A 119 31.36 30.54 1.43
N TYR A 120 30.32 29.82 1.84
CA TYR A 120 29.89 28.64 1.12
C TYR A 120 28.95 29.05 -0.01
N THR A 121 29.18 28.54 -1.20
CA THR A 121 28.36 28.78 -2.41
C THR A 121 27.91 27.44 -2.95
N ILE A 122 26.59 27.30 -3.21
CA ILE A 122 26.02 26.09 -3.82
C ILE A 122 26.23 26.09 -5.33
N ASP A 123 26.51 24.91 -5.90
CA ASP A 123 26.86 24.75 -7.31
C ASP A 123 25.63 24.64 -8.23
N GLY A 124 24.53 24.01 -7.76
CA GLY A 124 23.31 23.78 -8.55
C GLY A 124 22.61 25.08 -8.98
N MET A 125 22.30 25.20 -10.27
CA MET A 125 21.67 26.43 -10.82
C MET A 125 20.23 26.61 -10.29
N SER A 126 19.50 25.53 -10.15
CA SER A 126 18.11 25.49 -9.62
C SER A 126 18.05 25.50 -8.10
N ASP A 127 19.14 25.13 -7.43
CA ASP A 127 19.19 24.96 -5.98
C ASP A 127 19.04 26.29 -5.24
N LYS A 128 18.51 26.22 -4.02
CA LYS A 128 18.42 27.41 -3.14
C LYS A 128 18.64 27.03 -1.68
N ILE A 129 19.33 27.87 -0.94
CA ILE A 129 19.42 27.79 0.51
C ILE A 129 18.09 28.28 1.08
N VAL A 130 17.53 27.54 2.01
CA VAL A 130 16.24 27.86 2.68
C VAL A 130 16.38 28.05 4.17
N TYR A 131 17.46 27.52 4.76
CA TYR A 131 17.78 27.72 6.16
C TYR A 131 19.28 27.48 6.39
N ALA A 132 19.88 28.25 7.30
CA ALA A 132 21.22 28.01 7.79
C ALA A 132 21.33 28.50 9.23
N ALA A 133 21.96 27.71 10.08
CA ALA A 133 22.19 28.07 11.47
C ALA A 133 23.46 27.39 12.00
N LYS A 134 24.05 27.99 13.03
CA LYS A 134 25.14 27.38 13.79
C LYS A 134 24.71 27.12 15.22
N TYR A 135 25.30 26.09 15.83
CA TYR A 135 25.00 25.61 17.15
C TYR A 135 26.28 25.35 17.93
N VAL A 136 26.20 25.36 19.24
CA VAL A 136 27.29 24.95 20.12
C VAL A 136 27.26 23.43 20.29
N GLN A 137 28.43 22.82 20.12
CA GLN A 137 28.63 21.40 20.32
C GLN A 137 29.46 21.19 21.59
N ASN A 138 28.87 20.56 22.60
CA ASN A 138 29.56 20.17 23.80
C ASN A 138 30.20 18.79 23.60
N LEU A 139 31.52 18.78 23.49
CA LEU A 139 32.33 17.56 23.44
C LEU A 139 32.63 17.11 24.89
N SER A 140 31.65 16.56 25.57
CA SER A 140 31.85 16.03 26.93
C SER A 140 32.54 14.66 26.96
N ASP A 141 32.47 13.93 25.82
CA ASP A 141 33.18 12.68 25.60
C ASP A 141 33.57 12.57 24.11
N VAL A 142 34.65 11.82 23.82
CA VAL A 142 35.17 11.64 22.46
C VAL A 142 34.17 10.87 21.57
N THR A 143 33.15 10.26 22.17
CA THR A 143 32.22 9.37 21.50
C THR A 143 30.83 9.96 21.24
N GLU A 144 30.40 11.01 21.99
CA GLU A 144 29.06 11.59 21.82
C GLU A 144 29.11 13.13 21.91
N ALA A 145 28.90 13.77 20.76
CA ALA A 145 28.73 15.21 20.69
C ALA A 145 27.28 15.59 20.98
N VAL A 146 27.04 16.33 22.03
CA VAL A 146 25.73 16.91 22.36
C VAL A 146 25.62 18.31 21.75
N ILE A 147 24.63 18.53 20.90
CA ILE A 147 24.39 19.79 20.22
C ILE A 147 23.25 20.53 20.93
N ASP A 148 23.50 21.79 21.30
CA ASP A 148 22.47 22.68 21.85
C ASP A 148 21.62 23.27 20.71
N PHE A 149 20.51 22.61 20.38
CA PHE A 149 19.59 23.10 19.34
C PHE A 149 18.71 24.28 19.80
N ASP A 150 18.63 24.58 21.09
CA ASP A 150 17.85 25.69 21.62
C ASP A 150 18.63 27.01 21.54
N GLY A 151 19.97 26.93 21.61
CA GLY A 151 20.90 28.04 21.47
C GLY A 151 21.31 28.37 20.02
N GLY A 152 20.59 27.86 19.02
CA GLY A 152 20.95 28.02 17.59
C GLY A 152 20.93 29.48 17.13
N GLU A 153 22.03 29.92 16.46
CA GLU A 153 22.17 31.24 15.82
C GLU A 153 21.93 31.10 14.32
N ALA A 154 20.89 31.78 13.80
CA ALA A 154 20.62 31.83 12.37
C ALA A 154 21.75 32.55 11.62
N LEU A 155 22.25 31.95 10.54
CA LEU A 155 23.27 32.53 9.68
C LEU A 155 22.63 33.31 8.53
N PRO A 156 23.13 34.53 8.21
CA PRO A 156 22.60 35.26 7.07
C PRO A 156 22.99 34.58 5.76
N PHE A 157 22.03 34.39 4.89
CA PHE A 157 22.24 33.77 3.59
C PHE A 157 21.48 34.48 2.46
N THR A 158 21.95 34.26 1.25
CA THR A 158 21.24 34.56 0.01
C THR A 158 20.73 33.25 -0.61
N ARG A 159 20.01 33.31 -1.71
CA ARG A 159 19.58 32.13 -2.43
C ARG A 159 20.70 31.10 -2.62
N ARG A 160 21.95 31.52 -2.87
CA ARG A 160 23.05 30.63 -3.26
C ARG A 160 24.30 30.73 -2.37
N ARG A 161 24.34 31.62 -1.39
CA ARG A 161 25.54 31.87 -0.57
C ARG A 161 25.17 32.05 0.88
N VAL A 162 25.99 31.49 1.76
CA VAL A 162 25.92 31.71 3.20
C VAL A 162 27.32 32.02 3.71
N ARG A 163 27.44 33.04 4.57
CA ARG A 163 28.66 33.29 5.30
C ARG A 163 28.68 32.48 6.58
N ILE A 164 29.69 31.64 6.72
CA ILE A 164 29.86 30.75 7.88
C ILE A 164 31.08 31.20 8.63
N SER A 165 30.92 31.50 9.93
CA SER A 165 32.01 31.82 10.85
C SER A 165 31.88 30.91 12.05
N LEU A 166 32.85 30.03 12.26
CA LEU A 166 32.87 29.02 13.31
C LEU A 166 34.08 29.19 14.20
N ARG A 167 33.91 28.96 15.48
CA ARG A 167 34.93 28.69 16.48
C ARG A 167 35.00 27.21 16.82
N ALA A 168 36.09 26.79 17.45
CA ALA A 168 36.21 25.46 17.97
C ALA A 168 35.00 25.12 18.87
N GLY A 169 34.37 23.97 18.62
CA GLY A 169 33.15 23.54 19.32
C GLY A 169 31.86 24.15 18.76
N GLU A 170 31.89 24.83 17.60
CA GLU A 170 30.69 25.23 16.88
C GLU A 170 30.51 24.39 15.63
N ILE A 171 29.24 24.13 15.29
CA ILE A 171 28.81 23.41 14.10
C ILE A 171 27.76 24.21 13.33
N ALA A 172 27.90 24.29 12.01
CA ALA A 172 26.90 24.91 11.15
C ALA A 172 26.22 23.92 10.23
N TYR A 173 24.93 24.07 10.11
CA TYR A 173 24.10 23.34 9.16
C TYR A 173 23.51 24.29 8.12
N VAL A 174 23.57 23.88 6.87
CA VAL A 174 22.98 24.60 5.74
C VAL A 174 22.01 23.68 5.02
N PHE A 175 20.77 24.10 4.91
CA PHE A 175 19.70 23.35 4.27
C PHE A 175 19.40 23.91 2.90
N ILE A 176 19.45 23.03 1.91
CA ILE A 176 19.41 23.37 0.51
C ILE A 176 18.32 22.57 -0.18
N VAL A 177 17.43 23.29 -0.88
CA VAL A 177 16.40 22.68 -1.72
C VAL A 177 16.99 22.40 -3.09
N LYS A 178 16.78 21.19 -3.56
CA LYS A 178 17.14 20.68 -4.86
C LYS A 178 15.91 20.14 -5.59
N ASP A 179 15.88 20.31 -6.91
CA ASP A 179 14.96 19.54 -7.74
C ASP A 179 15.27 18.05 -7.53
N ALA A 180 14.39 17.38 -6.82
CA ALA A 180 14.52 15.97 -6.52
C ALA A 180 13.88 15.13 -7.63
N TYR A 181 14.25 13.86 -7.64
CA TYR A 181 13.56 12.84 -8.42
C TYR A 181 13.63 13.05 -9.93
N GLU A 182 14.66 13.76 -10.40
CA GLU A 182 14.99 13.83 -11.81
C GLU A 182 15.29 12.43 -12.34
N GLY A 183 14.72 12.11 -13.49
CA GLY A 183 14.98 10.85 -14.14
C GLY A 183 14.36 9.64 -13.42
N SER A 184 13.34 9.84 -12.60
CA SER A 184 12.60 8.71 -12.06
C SER A 184 12.07 7.83 -13.19
N HIS A 185 12.05 6.51 -12.96
CA HIS A 185 11.58 5.57 -13.99
C HIS A 185 10.06 5.63 -14.19
N CYS A 186 9.38 6.29 -13.31
CA CYS A 186 7.95 6.31 -13.18
C CYS A 186 7.19 6.68 -14.45
N VAL A 187 7.80 7.47 -15.33
CA VAL A 187 7.21 7.76 -16.63
C VAL A 187 7.66 6.82 -17.73
N HIS A 188 8.12 5.63 -17.36
CA HIS A 188 8.66 4.64 -18.27
C HIS A 188 7.69 4.22 -19.38
N ASN A 189 6.41 4.13 -19.08
CA ASN A 189 5.38 3.77 -20.05
C ASN A 189 5.01 4.91 -21.00
N CYS A 190 5.22 6.16 -20.63
CA CYS A 190 4.81 7.32 -21.41
C CYS A 190 5.99 7.97 -22.14
N ALA A 191 7.09 8.17 -21.44
CA ALA A 191 8.31 8.74 -21.99
C ALA A 191 9.49 8.33 -21.12
N SER A 192 10.70 8.68 -21.56
CA SER A 192 11.90 8.52 -20.76
C SER A 192 11.95 9.54 -19.63
N ARG A 193 12.58 9.19 -18.54
CA ARG A 193 13.12 10.00 -17.44
C ARG A 193 12.62 11.44 -17.37
N GLU A 194 11.51 11.65 -16.69
CA GLU A 194 10.97 13.00 -16.45
C GLU A 194 10.84 13.29 -14.96
N LYS A 195 10.76 14.59 -14.64
CA LYS A 195 10.46 15.03 -13.29
C LYS A 195 9.00 14.66 -12.96
N TYR A 196 8.78 14.29 -11.70
CA TYR A 196 7.45 14.03 -11.19
C TYR A 196 6.87 15.27 -10.47
N ILE A 197 5.56 15.31 -10.31
CA ILE A 197 4.86 16.40 -9.62
C ILE A 197 5.12 16.35 -8.11
N ASN A 198 5.06 17.52 -7.45
CA ASN A 198 5.18 17.60 -6.01
C ASN A 198 3.84 17.32 -5.32
N LEU A 199 3.67 16.14 -4.75
CA LEU A 199 2.44 15.76 -4.04
C LEU A 199 2.18 16.59 -2.77
N LEU A 200 3.18 17.33 -2.29
CA LEU A 200 3.01 18.27 -1.17
C LEU A 200 2.43 19.63 -1.61
N GLU A 201 2.29 19.87 -2.93
CA GLU A 201 1.73 21.09 -3.48
C GLU A 201 0.34 20.83 -4.06
N PRO A 202 -0.75 21.34 -3.44
CA PRO A 202 -2.11 21.10 -3.93
C PRO A 202 -2.34 21.63 -5.34
N GLU A 203 -1.59 22.65 -5.77
CA GLU A 203 -1.66 23.19 -7.12
C GLU A 203 -1.18 22.18 -8.18
N ALA A 204 -0.25 21.28 -7.84
CA ALA A 204 0.23 20.27 -8.76
C ALA A 204 -0.87 19.26 -9.11
N VAL A 205 -1.59 18.79 -8.11
CA VAL A 205 -2.72 17.87 -8.30
C VAL A 205 -3.92 18.58 -8.96
N ARG A 206 -4.16 19.83 -8.64
CA ARG A 206 -5.19 20.63 -9.34
C ARG A 206 -4.88 20.77 -10.83
N GLU A 207 -3.61 21.00 -11.18
CA GLU A 207 -3.20 21.08 -12.58
C GLU A 207 -3.34 19.70 -13.29
N PHE A 208 -3.06 18.61 -12.58
CA PHE A 208 -3.33 17.25 -13.07
C PHE A 208 -4.82 17.05 -13.39
N ILE A 209 -5.71 17.40 -12.47
CA ILE A 209 -7.17 17.33 -12.69
C ILE A 209 -7.54 18.16 -13.93
N ARG A 210 -7.03 19.40 -14.01
CA ARG A 210 -7.36 20.34 -15.09
C ARG A 210 -6.87 19.90 -16.46
N CYS A 211 -5.71 19.28 -16.57
CA CYS A 211 -5.18 18.91 -17.88
C CYS A 211 -5.53 17.48 -18.32
N ASN A 212 -5.98 16.63 -17.38
CA ASN A 212 -6.20 15.22 -17.63
C ASN A 212 -7.66 14.78 -17.40
N LEU A 213 -8.26 15.08 -16.26
CA LEU A 213 -9.63 14.62 -15.93
C LEU A 213 -10.73 15.56 -16.42
N GLU A 214 -10.57 16.88 -16.30
CA GLU A 214 -11.57 17.86 -16.79
C GLU A 214 -11.86 17.71 -18.29
N PRO A 215 -10.87 17.51 -19.19
CA PRO A 215 -11.15 17.29 -20.60
C PRO A 215 -12.02 16.05 -20.86
N ILE A 216 -11.92 15.02 -20.04
CA ILE A 216 -12.79 13.83 -20.12
C ILE A 216 -14.21 14.21 -19.72
N ALA A 217 -14.40 14.91 -18.60
CA ALA A 217 -15.72 15.35 -18.13
C ALA A 217 -16.41 16.28 -19.15
N GLU A 218 -15.66 17.18 -19.78
CA GLU A 218 -16.17 18.09 -20.79
C GLU A 218 -16.53 17.40 -22.11
N GLY A 219 -15.69 16.49 -22.57
CA GLY A 219 -15.84 15.83 -23.87
C GLY A 219 -16.66 14.54 -23.87
N CYS A 220 -16.81 13.92 -22.69
CA CYS A 220 -17.62 12.73 -22.45
C CYS A 220 -18.35 12.83 -21.10
N PRO A 221 -19.39 13.66 -20.95
CA PRO A 221 -20.05 13.92 -19.67
C PRO A 221 -20.63 12.68 -18.97
N GLU A 222 -20.88 11.61 -19.72
CA GLU A 222 -21.39 10.35 -19.18
C GLU A 222 -20.28 9.46 -18.60
N ALA A 223 -19.01 9.72 -18.88
CA ALA A 223 -17.91 8.83 -18.52
C ALA A 223 -17.83 8.58 -16.99
N PHE A 224 -17.76 9.64 -16.20
CA PHE A 224 -17.67 9.52 -14.75
C PHE A 224 -18.96 9.02 -14.08
N PRO A 225 -20.17 9.52 -14.43
CA PRO A 225 -21.41 8.99 -13.85
C PRO A 225 -21.68 7.51 -14.18
N LEU A 226 -21.10 6.98 -15.25
CA LEU A 226 -21.28 5.59 -15.68
C LEU A 226 -20.17 4.66 -15.21
N CYS A 227 -18.97 5.18 -14.95
CA CYS A 227 -17.90 4.32 -14.45
C CYS A 227 -18.15 3.92 -12.99
N GLU A 228 -17.72 2.72 -12.62
CA GLU A 228 -17.81 2.31 -11.23
C GLU A 228 -16.78 3.03 -10.37
N ARG A 229 -15.54 3.20 -10.88
CA ARG A 229 -14.45 3.91 -10.20
C ARG A 229 -13.43 4.46 -11.19
N VAL A 230 -12.65 5.41 -10.72
CA VAL A 230 -11.44 5.89 -11.38
C VAL A 230 -10.24 5.24 -10.70
N PHE A 231 -9.37 4.64 -11.47
CA PHE A 231 -8.19 3.91 -11.02
C PHE A 231 -6.96 4.81 -11.12
N THR A 232 -6.25 5.00 -10.01
CA THR A 232 -4.95 5.68 -9.91
C THR A 232 -3.84 4.68 -9.63
N ASP A 233 -2.64 4.93 -10.16
CA ASP A 233 -1.54 3.98 -10.24
C ASP A 233 -0.26 4.56 -9.64
N GLU A 234 0.24 3.98 -8.57
CA GLU A 234 1.51 4.26 -7.87
C GLU A 234 1.88 5.72 -7.57
N PRO A 235 0.95 6.65 -7.30
CA PRO A 235 1.35 7.99 -6.89
C PRO A 235 2.11 7.93 -5.57
N SER A 236 3.35 8.44 -5.55
CA SER A 236 4.20 8.43 -4.36
C SER A 236 5.15 9.62 -4.32
N LEU A 237 5.89 9.80 -3.23
CA LEU A 237 6.93 10.82 -3.14
C LEU A 237 8.18 10.48 -3.98
N MET A 238 8.21 9.34 -4.62
CA MET A 238 9.27 8.86 -5.53
C MET A 238 10.66 8.75 -4.90
N THR A 239 10.76 8.67 -3.58
CA THR A 239 12.05 8.62 -2.88
C THR A 239 12.85 7.37 -3.23
N ALA A 240 12.18 6.24 -3.43
CA ALA A 240 12.81 4.98 -3.79
C ALA A 240 13.25 4.97 -5.27
N TYR A 241 12.37 5.31 -6.16
CA TYR A 241 12.64 5.26 -7.60
C TYR A 241 13.73 6.22 -8.07
N ALA A 242 13.75 7.43 -7.50
CA ALA A 242 14.78 8.39 -7.80
C ALA A 242 16.20 7.86 -7.52
N ARG A 243 16.32 7.02 -6.51
CA ARG A 243 17.62 6.44 -6.12
C ARG A 243 17.99 5.21 -6.93
N TRP A 244 17.03 4.51 -7.49
CA TRP A 244 17.29 3.29 -8.26
C TRP A 244 18.00 3.58 -9.58
N TYR A 245 17.57 4.64 -10.28
CA TYR A 245 18.07 4.93 -11.63
C TYR A 245 19.24 5.90 -11.66
N GLU A 246 19.42 6.67 -10.62
CA GLU A 246 20.49 7.69 -10.53
C GLU A 246 21.15 7.67 -9.16
N SER A 247 22.46 7.69 -9.13
CA SER A 247 23.20 7.87 -7.89
C SER A 247 23.05 9.31 -7.43
N PHE A 248 22.09 9.58 -6.57
CA PHE A 248 21.99 10.86 -5.90
C PHE A 248 23.11 10.99 -4.88
N ASN A 249 23.87 12.06 -5.02
CA ASN A 249 24.92 12.40 -4.05
C ASN A 249 24.36 13.06 -2.78
N TYR A 250 23.05 13.02 -2.58
CA TYR A 250 22.38 13.74 -1.49
C TYR A 250 21.31 12.88 -0.84
N ALA A 251 21.35 12.82 0.49
CA ALA A 251 20.23 12.30 1.27
C ALA A 251 19.13 13.38 1.33
N LEU A 252 17.95 13.07 0.79
CA LEU A 252 16.86 14.02 0.60
C LEU A 252 15.65 13.68 1.45
N ILE A 253 15.00 14.68 2.02
CA ILE A 253 13.63 14.60 2.52
C ILE A 253 12.70 15.38 1.59
N PRO A 254 11.40 15.01 1.50
CA PRO A 254 10.42 15.74 0.71
C PRO A 254 10.31 17.21 1.16
N TYR A 255 10.09 18.12 0.22
CA TYR A 255 10.02 19.55 0.50
C TYR A 255 8.95 20.27 -0.32
N SER A 256 8.28 21.23 0.32
CA SER A 256 7.49 22.26 -0.33
C SER A 256 7.84 23.66 0.23
N ASP A 257 7.64 24.71 -0.57
CA ASP A 257 7.95 26.07 -0.13
C ASP A 257 7.09 26.56 1.03
N LYS A 258 5.93 25.90 1.26
CA LYS A 258 5.00 26.20 2.36
C LYS A 258 5.28 25.37 3.62
N MET A 259 6.15 24.35 3.52
CA MET A 259 6.33 23.29 4.53
C MET A 259 6.54 23.82 5.95
N PHE A 260 7.44 24.79 6.14
CA PHE A 260 7.76 25.28 7.48
C PHE A 260 6.58 25.97 8.18
N GLY A 261 5.84 26.80 7.42
CA GLY A 261 4.65 27.47 7.94
C GLY A 261 3.51 26.51 8.25
N GLU A 262 3.25 25.56 7.34
CA GLU A 262 2.20 24.56 7.51
C GLU A 262 2.52 23.57 8.64
N PHE A 263 3.78 23.14 8.76
CA PHE A 263 4.24 22.32 9.87
C PHE A 263 4.03 23.02 11.21
N SER A 264 4.51 24.28 11.32
CA SER A 264 4.36 25.05 12.55
C SER A 264 2.91 25.22 12.95
N ALA A 265 2.03 25.51 11.99
CA ALA A 265 0.60 25.65 12.24
C ALA A 265 -0.07 24.35 12.74
N ARG A 266 0.39 23.18 12.25
CA ARG A 266 -0.21 21.88 12.60
C ARG A 266 0.40 21.24 13.85
N LYS A 267 1.72 21.37 14.03
CA LYS A 267 2.45 20.72 15.13
C LYS A 267 2.76 21.63 16.31
N GLY A 268 2.56 22.96 16.15
CA GLY A 268 2.67 23.94 17.23
C GLY A 268 4.07 24.45 17.53
N TYR A 269 5.08 24.11 16.70
CA TYR A 269 6.46 24.58 16.86
C TYR A 269 7.17 24.73 15.51
N ASP A 270 8.26 25.52 15.51
CA ASP A 270 9.07 25.75 14.30
C ASP A 270 10.00 24.57 14.02
N LEU A 271 9.89 24.01 12.82
CA LEU A 271 10.74 22.91 12.37
C LEU A 271 12.20 23.31 12.13
N ARG A 272 12.44 24.57 11.71
CA ARG A 272 13.74 25.01 11.20
C ARG A 272 14.91 24.78 12.16
N PRO A 273 14.85 25.14 13.46
CA PRO A 273 15.96 24.92 14.37
C PRO A 273 16.26 23.42 14.60
N LEU A 274 15.28 22.56 14.40
CA LEU A 274 15.39 21.13 14.63
C LEU A 274 15.64 20.30 13.37
N LEU A 275 15.73 20.96 12.19
CA LEU A 275 15.98 20.27 10.91
C LEU A 275 17.16 19.29 10.93
N PRO A 276 18.29 19.56 11.62
CA PRO A 276 19.38 18.59 11.69
C PRO A 276 18.95 17.23 12.22
N LEU A 277 17.97 17.17 13.12
CA LEU A 277 17.48 15.94 13.74
C LEU A 277 16.66 15.05 12.81
N LEU A 278 16.25 15.56 11.65
CA LEU A 278 15.68 14.71 10.58
C LEU A 278 16.77 13.87 9.88
N PHE A 279 18.02 14.26 9.98
CA PHE A 279 19.18 13.64 9.32
C PHE A 279 20.11 12.94 10.31
N GLU A 280 20.18 13.40 11.55
CA GLU A 280 21.08 12.93 12.60
C GLU A 280 20.29 12.61 13.89
N SER A 281 20.82 11.72 14.75
CA SER A 281 20.17 11.31 15.99
C SER A 281 20.98 11.78 17.22
N THR A 282 21.43 13.03 17.19
CA THR A 282 22.33 13.63 18.20
C THR A 282 21.61 14.25 19.43
N ASP A 283 20.28 14.23 19.44
CA ASP A 283 19.44 14.70 20.54
C ASP A 283 18.16 13.84 20.58
N GLU A 284 17.75 13.40 21.75
CA GLU A 284 16.60 12.49 21.98
C GLU A 284 15.27 13.00 21.36
N ARG A 285 15.16 14.30 21.12
CA ARG A 285 14.01 14.93 20.45
C ARG A 285 13.83 14.45 19.01
N TYR A 286 14.84 13.84 18.38
CA TYR A 286 14.73 13.32 17.01
C TYR A 286 13.54 12.37 16.84
N LYS A 287 13.23 11.57 17.84
CA LYS A 287 12.16 10.56 17.81
C LYS A 287 10.82 11.22 17.55
N LYS A 288 10.45 12.14 18.44
CA LYS A 288 9.20 12.88 18.34
C LYS A 288 9.16 13.75 17.08
N LEU A 289 10.26 14.43 16.77
CA LEU A 289 10.35 15.29 15.59
C LEU A 289 10.09 14.52 14.29
N ARG A 290 10.71 13.33 14.13
CA ARG A 290 10.51 12.50 12.94
C ARG A 290 9.10 11.95 12.86
N VAL A 291 8.52 11.51 13.96
CA VAL A 291 7.11 11.09 14.00
C VAL A 291 6.19 12.26 13.59
N ASP A 292 6.41 13.46 14.13
CA ASP A 292 5.63 14.65 13.78
C ASP A 292 5.83 15.03 12.30
N PHE A 293 7.07 14.95 11.80
CA PHE A 293 7.41 15.29 10.42
C PHE A 293 6.77 14.33 9.43
N TYR A 294 6.97 13.02 9.58
CA TYR A 294 6.42 12.04 8.65
C TYR A 294 4.88 11.97 8.75
N SER A 295 4.30 12.13 9.93
CA SER A 295 2.84 12.28 10.06
C SER A 295 2.32 13.51 9.32
N PHE A 296 3.05 14.65 9.40
CA PHE A 296 2.71 15.86 8.65
C PHE A 296 2.81 15.62 7.12
N ILE A 297 3.86 14.95 6.66
CA ILE A 297 4.00 14.58 5.23
C ILE A 297 2.82 13.73 4.78
N GLY A 298 2.46 12.69 5.55
CA GLY A 298 1.33 11.83 5.25
C GLY A 298 -0.02 12.56 5.21
N GLU A 299 -0.24 13.52 6.14
CA GLU A 299 -1.41 14.40 6.12
C GLU A 299 -1.47 15.19 4.81
N ARG A 300 -0.34 15.78 4.39
CA ARG A 300 -0.29 16.60 3.17
C ARG A 300 -0.50 15.78 1.90
N VAL A 301 0.13 14.62 1.79
CA VAL A 301 -0.05 13.72 0.62
C VAL A 301 -1.51 13.26 0.53
N ALA A 302 -2.09 12.81 1.64
CA ALA A 302 -3.48 12.37 1.68
C ALA A 302 -4.47 13.49 1.26
N GLU A 303 -4.30 14.68 1.82
CA GLU A 303 -5.17 15.82 1.50
C GLU A 303 -5.00 16.31 0.06
N ASN A 304 -3.75 16.43 -0.40
CA ASN A 304 -3.46 17.03 -1.69
C ASN A 304 -3.71 16.09 -2.86
N TYR A 305 -3.37 14.82 -2.74
CA TYR A 305 -3.53 13.87 -3.84
C TYR A 305 -4.87 13.16 -3.79
N SER A 306 -4.98 12.07 -3.06
CA SER A 306 -6.19 11.24 -3.08
C SER A 306 -7.43 11.99 -2.61
N GLY A 307 -7.31 12.79 -1.56
CA GLY A 307 -8.43 13.58 -1.03
C GLY A 307 -8.94 14.63 -2.02
N GLN A 308 -8.04 15.32 -2.74
CA GLN A 308 -8.43 16.32 -3.72
C GLN A 308 -9.05 15.70 -4.98
N ILE A 309 -8.47 14.58 -5.48
CA ILE A 309 -9.02 13.87 -6.64
C ILE A 309 -10.38 13.26 -6.29
N SER A 310 -10.49 12.57 -5.14
CA SER A 310 -11.75 11.99 -4.67
C SER A 310 -12.86 13.05 -4.54
N ALA A 311 -12.56 14.20 -3.92
CA ALA A 311 -13.51 15.29 -3.80
C ALA A 311 -13.98 15.84 -5.17
N TRP A 312 -13.08 15.94 -6.15
CA TRP A 312 -13.43 16.34 -7.49
C TRP A 312 -14.31 15.27 -8.19
N LEU A 313 -13.93 13.99 -8.08
CA LEU A 313 -14.67 12.87 -8.66
C LEU A 313 -16.08 12.74 -8.07
N HIS A 314 -16.27 12.97 -6.77
CA HIS A 314 -17.61 13.01 -6.17
C HIS A 314 -18.51 14.06 -6.84
N GLY A 315 -17.94 15.22 -7.19
CA GLY A 315 -18.64 16.24 -7.98
C GLY A 315 -19.02 15.77 -9.40
N GLN A 316 -18.37 14.72 -9.91
CA GLN A 316 -18.67 14.10 -11.21
C GLN A 316 -19.52 12.83 -11.09
N GLY A 317 -19.85 12.38 -9.88
CA GLY A 317 -20.59 11.14 -9.63
C GLY A 317 -19.77 9.85 -9.68
N ALA A 318 -18.45 9.94 -9.49
CA ALA A 318 -17.53 8.82 -9.47
C ALA A 318 -16.74 8.71 -8.16
N GLU A 319 -16.11 7.56 -7.91
CA GLU A 319 -15.26 7.27 -6.76
C GLU A 319 -13.80 7.06 -7.20
N LEU A 320 -12.84 7.37 -6.31
CA LEU A 320 -11.43 7.08 -6.51
C LEU A 320 -11.06 5.70 -5.95
N SER A 321 -10.37 4.90 -6.73
CA SER A 321 -9.69 3.68 -6.32
C SER A 321 -8.29 3.65 -6.92
N GLY A 322 -7.57 2.57 -6.72
CA GLY A 322 -6.24 2.37 -7.26
C GLY A 322 -5.32 1.78 -6.20
N HIS A 323 -4.05 1.71 -6.53
CA HIS A 323 -3.04 1.22 -5.61
C HIS A 323 -1.88 2.21 -5.45
N TYR A 324 -1.03 1.92 -4.49
CA TYR A 324 0.06 2.79 -4.07
C TYR A 324 1.33 1.95 -3.98
N LEU A 325 2.46 2.55 -4.28
CA LEU A 325 3.74 1.87 -4.36
C LEU A 325 4.16 1.22 -3.02
N ALA A 326 4.75 0.03 -3.10
CA ALA A 326 5.45 -0.63 -1.99
C ALA A 326 4.56 -1.01 -0.79
N GLU A 327 3.40 -1.56 -1.06
CA GLU A 327 2.40 -1.99 -0.07
C GLU A 327 2.94 -3.02 0.93
N GLU A 328 3.94 -3.77 0.55
CA GLU A 328 4.51 -4.86 1.35
C GLU A 328 5.53 -4.42 2.39
N ASN A 329 6.08 -3.20 2.30
CA ASN A 329 7.21 -2.76 3.10
C ASN A 329 6.88 -1.57 3.99
N ILE A 330 6.74 -1.80 5.31
CA ILE A 330 6.39 -0.76 6.28
C ILE A 330 7.40 0.40 6.34
N TYR A 331 8.68 0.17 6.02
CA TYR A 331 9.67 1.25 5.94
C TYR A 331 9.34 2.21 4.80
N GLN A 332 8.94 1.67 3.65
CA GLN A 332 8.55 2.47 2.49
C GLN A 332 7.20 3.15 2.69
N HIS A 333 6.33 2.62 3.55
CA HIS A 333 5.12 3.32 3.98
C HIS A 333 5.41 4.70 4.59
N VAL A 334 6.60 4.86 5.19
CA VAL A 334 7.08 6.14 5.72
C VAL A 334 7.80 6.94 4.64
N THR A 335 8.75 6.35 3.94
CA THR A 335 9.60 7.11 3.00
C THR A 335 8.87 7.55 1.75
N GLU A 336 7.88 6.76 1.26
CA GLU A 336 7.11 7.09 0.06
C GLU A 336 5.83 7.90 0.35
N TYR A 337 5.33 7.88 1.60
CA TYR A 337 4.04 8.49 1.92
C TYR A 337 4.02 9.32 3.20
N GLY A 338 5.00 9.17 4.08
CA GLY A 338 4.93 9.65 5.46
C GLY A 338 4.00 8.77 6.31
N ASP A 339 2.75 8.58 5.88
CA ASP A 339 1.74 7.71 6.52
C ASP A 339 0.89 7.02 5.44
N TYR A 340 1.29 5.82 5.05
CA TYR A 340 0.63 5.02 4.02
C TYR A 340 -0.84 4.75 4.30
N VAL A 341 -1.18 4.35 5.54
CA VAL A 341 -2.56 4.03 5.91
C VAL A 341 -3.47 5.25 5.72
N ARG A 342 -3.01 6.42 6.10
CA ARG A 342 -3.73 7.67 5.91
C ARG A 342 -3.93 8.00 4.44
N VAL A 343 -2.89 7.84 3.62
CA VAL A 343 -2.92 8.16 2.19
C VAL A 343 -3.86 7.21 1.45
N VAL A 344 -3.73 5.91 1.63
CA VAL A 344 -4.61 4.92 0.96
C VAL A 344 -6.07 5.07 1.41
N ARG A 345 -6.29 5.33 2.72
CA ARG A 345 -7.64 5.55 3.26
C ARG A 345 -8.32 6.82 2.72
N SER A 346 -7.57 7.78 2.17
CA SER A 346 -8.16 8.99 1.59
C SER A 346 -8.79 8.75 0.21
N ALA A 347 -8.43 7.68 -0.50
CA ALA A 347 -9.20 7.17 -1.63
C ALA A 347 -10.53 6.55 -1.15
N ASP A 348 -11.52 6.39 -2.04
CA ASP A 348 -12.84 5.86 -1.69
C ASP A 348 -12.84 4.36 -1.53
N TYR A 349 -12.08 3.65 -2.35
CA TYR A 349 -11.92 2.21 -2.30
C TYR A 349 -10.43 1.83 -2.32
N PRO A 350 -9.89 1.27 -1.24
CA PRO A 350 -8.46 0.98 -1.17
C PRO A 350 -8.06 -0.12 -2.13
N GLY A 351 -6.80 -0.11 -2.56
CA GLY A 351 -6.26 -1.15 -3.43
C GLY A 351 -4.78 -1.38 -3.23
N MET A 352 -4.29 -2.45 -3.82
CA MET A 352 -2.88 -2.86 -3.86
C MET A 352 -2.54 -3.47 -5.20
N ASP A 353 -1.24 -3.55 -5.50
CA ASP A 353 -0.69 -4.29 -6.62
C ASP A 353 -0.12 -5.65 -6.18
N ILE A 354 -0.12 -6.61 -7.10
CA ILE A 354 0.59 -7.88 -6.98
C ILE A 354 1.34 -8.17 -8.26
N LEU A 355 2.64 -7.90 -8.23
CA LEU A 355 3.58 -8.23 -9.28
C LEU A 355 4.59 -9.28 -8.78
N TYR A 356 5.03 -10.17 -9.66
CA TYR A 356 6.16 -11.08 -9.43
C TYR A 356 6.06 -11.97 -8.17
N THR A 357 4.87 -12.46 -7.85
CA THR A 357 4.63 -13.18 -6.60
C THR A 357 4.39 -14.67 -6.82
N LEU A 358 5.12 -15.51 -6.11
CA LEU A 358 4.83 -16.93 -5.94
C LEU A 358 4.01 -17.14 -4.65
N PRO A 359 3.19 -18.19 -4.54
CA PRO A 359 2.48 -18.50 -3.30
C PRO A 359 3.39 -18.69 -2.10
N THR A 360 4.62 -19.18 -2.33
CA THR A 360 5.66 -19.36 -1.31
C THR A 360 6.31 -18.05 -0.86
N ASP A 361 6.27 -17.04 -1.72
CA ASP A 361 6.91 -15.74 -1.50
C ASP A 361 5.87 -14.62 -1.31
N PHE A 362 4.61 -15.01 -1.07
CA PHE A 362 3.52 -14.07 -0.91
C PHE A 362 3.75 -13.17 0.30
N PHE A 363 3.61 -11.87 0.11
CA PHE A 363 3.74 -10.88 1.15
C PHE A 363 2.50 -10.90 2.05
N TRP A 364 2.47 -11.81 3.04
CA TRP A 364 1.32 -12.06 3.90
C TRP A 364 0.77 -10.80 4.59
N ASN A 365 1.64 -9.81 4.80
CA ASN A 365 1.24 -8.59 5.49
C ASN A 365 0.52 -7.60 4.57
N ALA A 366 0.91 -7.45 3.31
CA ALA A 366 0.32 -6.46 2.40
C ALA A 366 -1.22 -6.58 2.29
N PRO A 367 -1.83 -7.71 1.92
CA PRO A 367 -3.28 -7.80 1.87
C PRO A 367 -3.94 -7.62 3.24
N LYS A 368 -3.23 -7.89 4.35
CA LYS A 368 -3.75 -7.63 5.70
C LYS A 368 -3.69 -6.16 6.09
N TYR A 369 -2.70 -5.39 5.59
CA TYR A 369 -2.71 -3.93 5.70
C TYR A 369 -3.93 -3.35 4.99
N LEU A 370 -4.20 -3.82 3.78
CA LEU A 370 -5.38 -3.39 3.01
C LEU A 370 -6.70 -3.81 3.68
N SER A 371 -6.75 -4.99 4.30
CA SER A 371 -7.90 -5.42 5.11
C SER A 371 -8.15 -4.48 6.30
N MET A 372 -7.09 -4.05 7.00
CA MET A 372 -7.18 -3.04 8.05
C MET A 372 -7.69 -1.69 7.50
N ILE A 373 -7.13 -1.22 6.39
CA ILE A 373 -7.53 0.06 5.77
C ILE A 373 -8.99 0.00 5.32
N SER A 374 -9.41 -1.10 4.69
CA SER A 374 -10.79 -1.36 4.29
C SER A 374 -11.74 -1.31 5.49
N ARG A 375 -11.40 -1.98 6.61
CA ARG A 375 -12.16 -1.91 7.85
C ARG A 375 -12.28 -0.47 8.38
N LYS A 376 -11.19 0.29 8.36
CA LYS A 376 -11.16 1.70 8.81
C LYS A 376 -11.97 2.62 7.90
N LYS A 377 -11.96 2.39 6.60
CA LYS A 377 -12.75 3.13 5.61
C LYS A 377 -14.23 2.73 5.64
N GLY A 378 -14.54 1.49 6.01
CA GLY A 378 -15.91 0.94 6.01
C GLY A 378 -16.32 0.35 4.67
N THR A 379 -15.34 -0.03 3.80
CA THR A 379 -15.61 -0.73 2.54
C THR A 379 -15.81 -2.23 2.78
N ASP A 380 -16.40 -2.92 1.81
CA ASP A 380 -16.61 -4.37 1.87
C ASP A 380 -15.33 -5.18 1.64
N GLY A 381 -14.25 -4.51 1.22
CA GLY A 381 -12.95 -5.08 0.94
C GLY A 381 -12.07 -4.10 0.18
N PHE A 382 -11.12 -4.62 -0.57
CA PHE A 382 -10.14 -3.86 -1.34
C PHE A 382 -9.97 -4.41 -2.75
N MET A 383 -9.45 -3.58 -3.64
CA MET A 383 -9.08 -3.91 -5.02
C MET A 383 -7.65 -4.46 -5.07
N VAL A 384 -7.38 -5.33 -6.03
CA VAL A 384 -6.03 -5.79 -6.37
C VAL A 384 -5.79 -5.58 -7.85
N GLU A 385 -4.72 -4.87 -8.19
CA GLU A 385 -4.11 -4.98 -9.50
C GLU A 385 -3.40 -6.33 -9.57
N PHE A 386 -3.91 -7.23 -10.40
CA PHE A 386 -3.56 -8.63 -10.32
C PHE A 386 -2.71 -9.07 -11.50
N CYS A 387 -1.42 -9.07 -11.30
CA CYS A 387 -0.42 -9.48 -12.29
C CYS A 387 0.69 -10.34 -11.66
N PRO A 388 0.40 -11.51 -11.09
CA PRO A 388 1.40 -12.33 -10.42
C PRO A 388 2.37 -12.97 -11.42
N PHE A 389 3.11 -12.14 -12.15
CA PHE A 389 4.18 -12.55 -13.04
C PHE A 389 5.44 -12.81 -12.25
N TYR A 390 5.91 -14.00 -12.21
CA TYR A 390 7.28 -14.22 -11.80
C TYR A 390 8.07 -14.81 -12.94
N LYS A 391 9.33 -14.41 -13.13
CA LYS A 391 10.28 -14.76 -14.22
C LYS A 391 9.75 -15.80 -15.22
N ARG A 392 9.69 -15.43 -16.47
CA ARG A 392 9.18 -16.20 -17.62
C ARG A 392 9.58 -17.69 -17.65
N GLU A 393 10.76 -18.02 -17.10
CA GLU A 393 11.35 -19.36 -17.08
C GLU A 393 10.73 -20.31 -16.03
N ILE A 394 10.03 -19.78 -15.04
CA ILE A 394 9.35 -20.56 -13.98
C ILE A 394 7.87 -20.79 -14.34
N PHE A 395 7.30 -19.97 -15.24
CA PHE A 395 5.87 -19.88 -15.52
C PHE A 395 5.31 -20.86 -16.53
N ASP A 396 6.11 -21.44 -17.41
CA ASP A 396 5.59 -22.18 -18.57
C ASP A 396 4.83 -23.46 -18.19
N ALA A 397 5.04 -24.00 -16.99
CA ALA A 397 4.37 -25.23 -16.56
C ALA A 397 3.22 -25.02 -15.55
N ASN A 398 3.21 -23.93 -14.75
CA ASN A 398 2.29 -23.76 -13.62
C ASN A 398 1.73 -22.34 -13.44
N ALA A 399 1.75 -21.50 -14.46
CA ALA A 399 1.25 -20.10 -14.35
C ALA A 399 -0.18 -20.04 -13.81
N PHE A 400 -1.07 -20.86 -14.35
CA PHE A 400 -2.48 -20.90 -13.92
C PHE A 400 -2.64 -21.26 -12.44
N GLU A 401 -1.89 -22.26 -11.96
CA GLU A 401 -1.92 -22.67 -10.55
C GLU A 401 -1.47 -21.56 -9.62
N ASN A 402 -0.47 -20.79 -10.04
CA ASN A 402 -0.01 -19.61 -9.30
C ASN A 402 -1.10 -18.53 -9.21
N PHE A 403 -1.84 -18.29 -10.31
CA PHE A 403 -2.99 -17.37 -10.29
C PHE A 403 -4.07 -17.83 -9.32
N MET A 404 -4.42 -19.09 -9.32
CA MET A 404 -5.42 -19.66 -8.42
C MET A 404 -4.99 -19.54 -6.95
N ALA A 405 -3.71 -19.80 -6.66
CA ALA A 405 -3.14 -19.67 -5.33
C ALA A 405 -3.15 -18.24 -4.82
N CYS A 406 -2.65 -17.28 -5.62
CA CYS A 406 -2.65 -15.86 -5.26
C CYS A 406 -4.08 -15.33 -5.06
N ALA A 407 -4.99 -15.64 -5.95
CA ALA A 407 -6.40 -15.26 -5.82
C ALA A 407 -7.02 -15.82 -4.53
N SER A 408 -6.69 -17.08 -4.16
CA SER A 408 -7.17 -17.72 -2.93
C SER A 408 -6.77 -16.93 -1.68
N ILE A 409 -5.48 -16.59 -1.56
CA ILE A 409 -4.94 -15.85 -0.41
C ILE A 409 -5.53 -14.45 -0.34
N LEU A 410 -5.58 -13.74 -1.46
CA LEU A 410 -6.11 -12.39 -1.53
C LEU A 410 -7.57 -12.33 -1.08
N TYR A 411 -8.42 -13.19 -1.65
CA TYR A 411 -9.83 -13.23 -1.27
C TYR A 411 -10.05 -13.70 0.16
N MET A 412 -9.19 -14.61 0.65
CA MET A 412 -9.23 -15.05 2.05
C MET A 412 -8.93 -13.89 3.01
N TYR A 413 -8.15 -12.89 2.59
CA TYR A 413 -7.82 -11.72 3.40
C TYR A 413 -8.66 -10.48 3.10
N GLY A 414 -9.65 -10.57 2.23
CA GLY A 414 -10.62 -9.50 2.03
C GLY A 414 -10.55 -8.77 0.70
N ALA A 415 -9.76 -9.24 -0.27
CA ALA A 415 -9.88 -8.74 -1.65
C ALA A 415 -11.30 -9.01 -2.17
N ARG A 416 -11.82 -8.08 -2.98
CA ARG A 416 -13.17 -8.18 -3.57
C ARG A 416 -13.20 -7.86 -5.05
N VAL A 417 -12.22 -7.08 -5.53
CA VAL A 417 -12.08 -6.70 -6.93
C VAL A 417 -10.69 -7.05 -7.41
N ILE A 418 -10.60 -7.72 -8.54
CA ILE A 418 -9.36 -7.96 -9.28
C ILE A 418 -9.42 -7.13 -10.58
N ASN A 419 -8.44 -6.27 -10.76
CA ASN A 419 -8.15 -5.62 -12.03
C ASN A 419 -6.88 -6.27 -12.60
N THR A 420 -6.97 -6.98 -13.72
CA THR A 420 -5.84 -7.75 -14.21
C THR A 420 -5.34 -7.27 -15.57
N TYR A 421 -4.03 -7.04 -15.68
CA TYR A 421 -3.32 -6.95 -16.97
C TYR A 421 -3.18 -8.30 -17.64
N PHE A 422 -3.57 -9.36 -16.98
CA PHE A 422 -3.39 -10.68 -17.48
C PHE A 422 -4.20 -10.85 -18.74
N MET A 423 -3.54 -10.64 -19.86
CA MET A 423 -4.16 -10.71 -21.16
C MET A 423 -4.51 -12.17 -21.46
N PRO A 424 -5.80 -12.51 -21.57
CA PRO A 424 -6.15 -13.77 -22.19
C PRO A 424 -5.60 -13.80 -23.61
N ARG A 425 -5.37 -14.98 -24.16
CA ARG A 425 -4.93 -15.14 -25.56
C ARG A 425 -6.07 -14.78 -26.51
N LEU A 426 -6.41 -13.50 -26.55
CA LEU A 426 -7.54 -12.98 -27.35
C LEU A 426 -7.38 -13.24 -28.87
N LYS A 427 -6.14 -13.39 -29.32
CA LYS A 427 -5.87 -13.84 -30.71
C LYS A 427 -6.50 -15.19 -31.04
N ASP A 428 -6.61 -16.09 -30.05
CA ASP A 428 -7.24 -17.41 -30.21
C ASP A 428 -8.76 -17.26 -30.42
N TYR A 429 -9.34 -16.12 -30.01
CA TYR A 429 -10.72 -15.74 -30.27
C TYR A 429 -10.88 -15.17 -31.68
N ASN A 430 -10.09 -14.17 -32.03
CA ASN A 430 -10.09 -13.53 -33.34
C ASN A 430 -8.74 -12.87 -33.65
N ALA A 431 -7.87 -13.57 -34.42
CA ALA A 431 -6.54 -13.08 -34.78
C ALA A 431 -6.52 -11.84 -35.68
N GLU A 432 -7.62 -11.54 -36.39
CA GLU A 432 -7.73 -10.33 -37.21
C GLU A 432 -7.96 -9.08 -36.38
N VAL A 433 -8.58 -9.24 -35.21
CA VAL A 433 -8.94 -8.13 -34.32
C VAL A 433 -7.90 -7.91 -33.23
N PHE A 434 -7.31 -8.98 -32.69
CA PHE A 434 -6.40 -8.89 -31.55
C PHE A 434 -4.95 -9.23 -31.91
N PRO A 435 -3.98 -8.43 -31.44
CA PRO A 435 -2.57 -8.73 -31.62
C PRO A 435 -2.16 -9.98 -30.81
N ASP A 436 -1.12 -10.65 -31.31
CA ASP A 436 -0.49 -11.75 -30.59
C ASP A 436 0.45 -11.22 -29.49
N PHE A 437 0.09 -11.37 -28.23
CA PHE A 437 0.94 -11.05 -27.10
C PHE A 437 1.88 -12.21 -26.70
N GLY A 438 1.77 -13.36 -27.35
CA GLY A 438 2.66 -14.53 -27.18
C GLY A 438 2.54 -15.24 -25.84
N TRP A 439 1.75 -14.77 -24.90
CA TRP A 439 1.54 -15.30 -23.56
C TRP A 439 0.14 -14.94 -23.04
N GLY A 440 -0.36 -15.69 -22.06
CA GLY A 440 -1.65 -15.42 -21.46
C GLY A 440 -2.41 -16.70 -21.10
N LEU A 441 -3.54 -16.56 -20.40
CA LEU A 441 -4.46 -17.67 -20.10
C LEU A 441 -5.23 -18.09 -21.36
N THR A 442 -5.45 -19.38 -21.48
CA THR A 442 -6.43 -19.91 -22.43
C THR A 442 -7.84 -19.43 -22.01
N ARG A 443 -8.80 -19.54 -22.92
CA ARG A 443 -10.19 -19.26 -22.64
C ARG A 443 -10.71 -20.12 -21.46
N GLU A 444 -10.38 -21.41 -21.43
CA GLU A 444 -10.79 -22.31 -20.36
C GLU A 444 -10.22 -21.93 -19.01
N GLU A 445 -8.92 -21.62 -18.94
CA GLU A 445 -8.27 -21.16 -17.72
C GLU A 445 -8.85 -19.84 -17.21
N SER A 446 -9.09 -18.88 -18.10
CA SER A 446 -9.72 -17.61 -17.75
C SER A 446 -11.13 -17.80 -17.19
N LEU A 447 -11.95 -18.60 -17.84
CA LEU A 447 -13.30 -18.93 -17.36
C LEU A 447 -13.27 -19.62 -15.99
N ARG A 448 -12.32 -20.53 -15.77
CA ARG A 448 -12.16 -21.26 -14.50
C ARG A 448 -11.75 -20.31 -13.38
N LEU A 449 -10.73 -19.46 -13.61
CA LEU A 449 -10.28 -18.44 -12.63
C LEU A 449 -11.43 -17.49 -12.27
N ASN A 450 -12.11 -16.95 -13.28
CA ASN A 450 -13.20 -16.01 -13.07
C ASN A 450 -14.41 -16.64 -12.35
N ALA A 451 -14.73 -17.91 -12.65
CA ALA A 451 -15.76 -18.65 -11.94
C ALA A 451 -15.36 -18.94 -10.48
N TYR A 452 -14.11 -19.32 -10.25
CA TYR A 452 -13.53 -19.54 -8.93
C TYR A 452 -13.66 -18.32 -8.03
N VAL A 453 -13.18 -17.19 -8.49
CA VAL A 453 -13.22 -15.93 -7.75
C VAL A 453 -14.65 -15.48 -7.46
N ARG A 454 -15.58 -15.59 -8.43
CA ARG A 454 -17.01 -15.27 -8.21
C ARG A 454 -17.65 -16.13 -7.14
N ARG A 455 -17.32 -17.42 -7.08
CA ARG A 455 -17.85 -18.34 -6.05
C ARG A 455 -17.31 -18.00 -4.67
N ILE A 456 -16.01 -17.65 -4.55
CA ILE A 456 -15.46 -17.17 -3.28
C ILE A 456 -16.21 -15.91 -2.85
N TYR A 457 -16.38 -14.96 -3.75
CA TYR A 457 -17.13 -13.73 -3.47
C TYR A 457 -18.58 -14.01 -3.05
N ALA A 458 -19.25 -14.98 -3.66
CA ALA A 458 -20.61 -15.34 -3.29
C ALA A 458 -20.72 -15.81 -1.82
N CYS A 459 -19.67 -16.42 -1.27
CA CYS A 459 -19.62 -16.83 0.14
C CYS A 459 -19.16 -15.73 1.09
N LEU A 460 -18.14 -14.96 0.69
CA LEU A 460 -17.40 -14.05 1.56
C LEU A 460 -17.68 -12.57 1.29
N GLY A 461 -18.28 -12.23 0.14
CA GLY A 461 -18.64 -10.87 -0.24
C GLY A 461 -19.61 -10.24 0.76
N GLY A 462 -19.45 -8.93 1.01
CA GLY A 462 -20.23 -8.21 2.03
C GLY A 462 -19.88 -8.59 3.48
N SER A 463 -18.86 -9.44 3.69
CA SER A 463 -18.35 -9.82 5.00
C SER A 463 -16.85 -9.56 5.08
N ARG A 464 -16.30 -9.51 6.29
CA ARG A 464 -14.89 -9.27 6.54
C ARG A 464 -14.27 -10.36 7.42
N PRO A 465 -12.96 -10.56 7.35
CA PRO A 465 -12.24 -11.41 8.30
C PRO A 465 -12.56 -11.02 9.75
N ALA A 466 -12.64 -12.00 10.63
CA ALA A 466 -12.89 -11.82 12.06
C ALA A 466 -11.77 -12.51 12.84
N CYS A 467 -10.77 -11.72 13.24
CA CYS A 467 -9.64 -12.21 13.99
C CYS A 467 -9.70 -11.76 15.46
N ARG A 468 -9.31 -12.63 16.36
CA ARG A 468 -9.21 -12.30 17.80
C ARG A 468 -7.80 -11.94 18.22
N THR A 469 -6.80 -12.22 17.39
CA THR A 469 -5.41 -11.83 17.56
C THR A 469 -5.16 -10.60 16.71
N VAL A 470 -4.65 -9.55 17.33
CA VAL A 470 -4.27 -8.30 16.68
C VAL A 470 -2.76 -8.18 16.66
N MET A 471 -2.20 -7.83 15.53
CA MET A 471 -0.79 -7.42 15.39
C MET A 471 -0.74 -5.91 15.26
N TYR A 472 0.05 -5.26 16.10
CA TYR A 472 0.16 -3.80 16.08
C TYR A 472 0.96 -3.34 14.87
N TYR A 473 0.33 -2.53 14.02
CA TYR A 473 0.98 -1.86 12.91
C TYR A 473 1.68 -0.59 13.44
N ASN A 474 2.93 -0.75 13.86
CA ASN A 474 3.70 0.29 14.54
C ASN A 474 4.48 1.16 13.55
N LEU A 475 3.81 2.09 12.90
CA LEU A 475 4.43 3.02 11.97
C LEU A 475 5.31 4.07 12.67
N GLU A 476 5.01 4.39 13.92
CA GLU A 476 5.76 5.39 14.71
C GLU A 476 7.19 4.95 15.00
N ASP A 477 7.44 3.66 15.21
CA ASP A 477 8.79 3.14 15.36
C ASP A 477 9.63 3.36 14.09
N VAL A 478 8.99 3.12 12.94
CA VAL A 478 9.62 3.32 11.63
C VAL A 478 9.87 4.80 11.37
N MET A 479 8.87 5.66 11.63
CA MET A 479 9.01 7.11 11.50
C MET A 479 10.16 7.66 12.37
N ALA A 480 10.24 7.23 13.63
CA ALA A 480 11.29 7.67 14.55
C ALA A 480 12.70 7.27 14.10
N LYS A 481 12.82 6.16 13.38
CA LYS A 481 14.10 5.64 12.85
C LYS A 481 14.42 6.10 11.44
N ALA A 482 13.43 6.58 10.70
CA ALA A 482 13.61 6.95 9.30
C ALA A 482 14.56 8.15 9.16
N VAL A 483 15.66 7.92 8.50
CA VAL A 483 16.63 8.95 8.11
C VAL A 483 16.83 8.91 6.60
N PRO A 484 17.00 10.06 5.95
CA PRO A 484 17.31 10.07 4.54
C PRO A 484 18.71 9.49 4.31
N HIS A 485 18.88 8.71 3.27
CA HIS A 485 20.14 8.08 2.90
C HIS A 485 20.38 8.12 1.38
N ILE A 486 21.62 7.85 0.97
CA ILE A 486 22.04 7.93 -0.43
C ILE A 486 21.85 6.62 -1.19
N SER A 487 21.64 5.50 -0.49
CA SER A 487 21.57 4.18 -1.11
C SER A 487 20.38 4.04 -2.07
N GLY A 488 20.63 3.47 -3.25
CA GLY A 488 19.66 3.28 -4.31
C GLY A 488 19.02 1.90 -4.39
N ASP A 489 19.06 1.12 -3.32
CA ASP A 489 18.60 -0.26 -3.35
C ASP A 489 17.15 -0.39 -2.89
N TYR A 490 16.23 -0.36 -3.85
CA TYR A 490 14.79 -0.41 -3.61
C TYR A 490 14.30 -1.80 -3.17
N PHE A 491 14.70 -2.86 -3.88
CA PHE A 491 14.23 -4.21 -3.62
C PHE A 491 15.16 -5.06 -2.74
N MET A 492 16.40 -4.68 -2.64
CA MET A 492 17.43 -5.45 -1.96
C MET A 492 17.79 -4.82 -0.62
N SER A 493 17.01 -3.86 -0.17
CA SER A 493 17.40 -3.07 0.97
C SER A 493 17.51 -3.93 2.22
N SER A 494 18.72 -4.02 2.73
CA SER A 494 19.03 -4.29 4.13
C SER A 494 18.28 -3.38 5.12
N TYR A 495 17.38 -2.56 4.60
CA TYR A 495 16.49 -1.65 5.33
C TYR A 495 15.18 -2.28 5.81
N TYR A 496 15.03 -3.59 5.74
CA TYR A 496 14.01 -4.23 6.52
C TYR A 496 14.20 -3.82 7.97
N SER A 497 13.30 -3.01 8.45
CA SER A 497 13.34 -2.59 9.84
C SER A 497 13.26 -3.84 10.73
N GLN A 498 13.77 -3.77 11.93
CA GLN A 498 13.57 -4.87 12.89
C GLN A 498 12.08 -5.18 13.05
N THR A 499 11.24 -4.19 12.87
CA THR A 499 9.78 -4.29 12.86
C THR A 499 9.29 -5.16 11.71
N ASP A 500 9.74 -4.94 10.45
CA ASP A 500 9.38 -5.77 9.30
C ASP A 500 9.76 -7.24 9.47
N ASN A 501 10.99 -7.50 9.91
CA ASN A 501 11.47 -8.87 10.16
C ASN A 501 10.62 -9.58 11.20
N SER A 502 10.27 -8.89 12.27
CA SER A 502 9.41 -9.42 13.32
C SER A 502 7.99 -9.68 12.82
N LEU A 503 7.40 -8.75 12.07
CA LEU A 503 6.07 -8.92 11.46
C LEU A 503 6.03 -10.14 10.54
N THR A 504 7.05 -10.30 9.69
CA THR A 504 7.14 -11.42 8.74
C THR A 504 7.34 -12.77 9.46
N GLU A 505 8.19 -12.82 10.48
CA GLU A 505 8.42 -14.03 11.27
C GLU A 505 7.13 -14.50 11.96
N TYR A 506 6.46 -13.59 12.68
CA TYR A 506 5.23 -13.92 13.38
C TYR A 506 4.08 -14.24 12.44
N ALA A 507 3.96 -13.53 11.33
CA ALA A 507 2.98 -13.85 10.29
C ALA A 507 3.15 -15.29 9.79
N ARG A 508 4.37 -15.68 9.45
CA ARG A 508 4.68 -17.04 8.96
C ARG A 508 4.33 -18.09 10.00
N VAL A 509 4.79 -17.93 11.25
CA VAL A 509 4.57 -18.92 12.31
C VAL A 509 3.09 -19.07 12.63
N LEU A 510 2.35 -17.97 12.78
CA LEU A 510 0.94 -18.02 13.15
C LEU A 510 0.09 -18.61 12.02
N LEU A 511 0.24 -18.10 10.79
CA LEU A 511 -0.57 -18.52 9.65
C LEU A 511 -0.32 -20.00 9.28
N ALA A 512 0.94 -20.44 9.28
CA ALA A 512 1.29 -21.83 9.00
C ALA A 512 0.69 -22.84 10.00
N ASN A 513 0.25 -22.38 11.16
CA ASN A 513 -0.38 -23.17 12.21
C ASN A 513 -1.87 -22.86 12.41
N GLY A 514 -2.52 -22.22 11.45
CA GLY A 514 -3.96 -21.96 11.47
C GLY A 514 -4.40 -20.84 12.41
N VAL A 515 -3.47 -20.05 12.95
CA VAL A 515 -3.78 -18.86 13.76
C VAL A 515 -3.76 -17.63 12.89
N ASN A 516 -4.91 -17.04 12.64
CA ASN A 516 -5.01 -15.80 11.90
C ASN A 516 -4.93 -14.58 12.82
N TYR A 517 -4.55 -13.43 12.26
CA TYR A 517 -4.49 -12.14 12.92
C TYR A 517 -4.98 -11.04 11.98
N GLU A 518 -5.38 -9.90 12.56
CA GLU A 518 -5.60 -8.66 11.85
C GLU A 518 -4.64 -7.57 12.35
N PHE A 519 -4.40 -6.56 11.53
CA PHE A 519 -3.66 -5.40 11.96
C PHE A 519 -4.56 -4.35 12.63
N ALA A 520 -3.96 -3.64 13.59
CA ALA A 520 -4.50 -2.42 14.15
C ALA A 520 -3.37 -1.39 14.30
N ASP A 521 -3.63 -0.16 13.91
CA ASP A 521 -2.72 0.95 14.12
C ASP A 521 -2.98 1.66 15.47
N ARG A 522 -2.21 2.71 15.75
CA ARG A 522 -2.37 3.53 16.95
C ARG A 522 -3.81 4.05 17.11
N GLU A 523 -4.41 4.56 16.04
CA GLU A 523 -5.76 5.12 16.09
C GLU A 523 -6.80 4.06 16.50
N ASP A 524 -6.65 2.83 16.03
CA ASP A 524 -7.52 1.71 16.40
C ASP A 524 -7.37 1.32 17.87
N LEU A 525 -6.12 1.21 18.35
CA LEU A 525 -5.85 0.81 19.74
C LEU A 525 -6.28 1.91 20.73
N VAL A 526 -5.89 3.15 20.48
CA VAL A 526 -6.24 4.30 21.34
C VAL A 526 -7.74 4.52 21.37
N GLY A 527 -8.39 4.43 20.22
CA GLY A 527 -9.83 4.63 20.06
C GLY A 527 -10.71 3.43 20.50
N GLY A 528 -10.11 2.29 20.90
CA GLY A 528 -10.86 1.09 21.26
C GLY A 528 -11.70 0.51 20.11
N LYS A 529 -11.23 0.65 18.87
CA LYS A 529 -11.95 0.22 17.65
C LYS A 529 -11.83 -1.26 17.34
N VAL A 530 -10.99 -1.98 18.08
CA VAL A 530 -10.80 -3.42 18.00
C VAL A 530 -11.05 -4.07 19.35
N SER A 531 -11.54 -5.32 19.34
CA SER A 531 -11.83 -6.09 20.56
C SER A 531 -11.06 -7.42 20.54
N PRO A 532 -9.73 -7.35 20.68
CA PRO A 532 -8.88 -8.52 20.59
C PRO A 532 -8.93 -9.36 21.88
N ARG A 533 -8.55 -10.64 21.75
CA ARG A 533 -8.16 -11.49 22.87
C ARG A 533 -6.67 -11.32 23.19
N ALA A 534 -5.89 -11.09 22.15
CA ALA A 534 -4.45 -10.90 22.24
C ALA A 534 -3.97 -9.78 21.32
N ILE A 535 -3.00 -9.00 21.79
CA ILE A 535 -2.28 -7.98 20.99
C ILE A 535 -0.81 -8.40 20.95
N ILE A 536 -0.27 -8.50 19.72
CA ILE A 536 1.16 -8.74 19.47
C ILE A 536 1.78 -7.41 19.07
N VAL A 537 2.75 -6.95 19.82
CA VAL A 537 3.56 -5.77 19.51
C VAL A 537 4.87 -6.26 18.87
N PRO A 538 5.12 -6.00 17.58
CA PRO A 538 6.32 -6.47 16.89
C PRO A 538 7.60 -5.88 17.53
N ALA A 539 8.74 -6.51 17.27
CA ALA A 539 10.02 -6.03 17.77
C ALA A 539 10.28 -4.60 17.28
N CYS A 540 10.21 -3.66 18.21
CA CYS A 540 10.35 -2.24 17.96
C CYS A 540 11.17 -1.59 19.08
N ALA A 541 11.71 -0.40 18.81
CA ALA A 541 12.38 0.39 19.84
C ALA A 541 11.40 1.33 20.53
N PHE A 542 10.41 1.82 19.78
CA PHE A 542 9.52 2.86 20.24
C PHE A 542 8.05 2.54 19.96
N VAL A 543 7.18 3.07 20.79
CA VAL A 543 5.74 3.19 20.55
C VAL A 543 5.30 4.60 20.96
N ALA A 544 4.16 5.07 20.45
CA ALA A 544 3.59 6.32 20.91
C ALA A 544 3.15 6.23 22.38
N ASP A 545 3.21 7.35 23.10
CA ASP A 545 2.82 7.40 24.51
C ASP A 545 1.35 6.99 24.70
N GLU A 546 0.47 7.41 23.82
CA GLU A 546 -0.95 7.04 23.83
C GLU A 546 -1.16 5.53 23.59
N THR A 547 -0.31 4.90 22.78
CA THR A 547 -0.35 3.45 22.56
C THR A 547 0.01 2.69 23.83
N TYR A 548 1.00 3.17 24.59
CA TYR A 548 1.33 2.59 25.89
C TYR A 548 0.11 2.60 26.83
N GLU A 549 -0.56 3.72 26.97
CA GLU A 549 -1.76 3.82 27.82
C GLU A 549 -2.92 2.95 27.29
N ALA A 550 -3.05 2.81 25.99
CA ALA A 550 -4.04 1.92 25.39
C ALA A 550 -3.73 0.45 25.71
N LEU A 551 -2.48 0.01 25.59
CA LEU A 551 -2.07 -1.36 25.93
C LEU A 551 -2.32 -1.69 27.40
N LYS A 552 -2.05 -0.76 28.32
CA LYS A 552 -2.39 -0.92 29.75
C LYS A 552 -3.88 -1.12 29.97
N ARG A 553 -4.71 -0.31 29.29
CA ARG A 553 -6.16 -0.45 29.37
C ARG A 553 -6.63 -1.82 28.87
N TYR A 554 -6.14 -2.27 27.71
CA TYR A 554 -6.48 -3.60 27.18
C TYR A 554 -6.08 -4.72 28.13
N GLU A 555 -4.88 -4.64 28.73
CA GLU A 555 -4.42 -5.65 29.70
C GLU A 555 -5.29 -5.68 30.96
N ALA A 556 -5.70 -4.51 31.46
CA ALA A 556 -6.64 -4.39 32.59
C ALA A 556 -8.03 -4.99 32.27
N GLU A 557 -8.42 -4.99 30.99
CA GLU A 557 -9.63 -5.63 30.48
C GLU A 557 -9.46 -7.14 30.21
N GLY A 558 -8.28 -7.71 30.51
CA GLY A 558 -7.97 -9.13 30.36
C GLY A 558 -7.41 -9.54 29.00
N VAL A 559 -7.10 -8.59 28.12
CA VAL A 559 -6.44 -8.85 26.84
C VAL A 559 -4.97 -9.18 27.08
N LYS A 560 -4.48 -10.21 26.40
CA LYS A 560 -3.05 -10.57 26.48
C LYS A 560 -2.21 -9.65 25.60
N VAL A 561 -1.14 -9.10 26.14
CA VAL A 561 -0.19 -8.26 25.40
C VAL A 561 1.16 -8.96 25.31
N TYR A 562 1.59 -9.24 24.09
CA TYR A 562 2.85 -9.93 23.80
C TYR A 562 3.82 -8.99 23.09
N PHE A 563 5.03 -8.83 23.64
CA PHE A 563 6.14 -8.15 22.97
C PHE A 563 7.04 -9.17 22.30
N THR A 564 7.39 -8.93 21.04
CA THR A 564 8.29 -9.83 20.32
C THR A 564 9.75 -9.37 20.47
N GLY A 565 10.60 -10.22 20.99
CA GLY A 565 12.03 -9.96 21.12
C GLY A 565 12.41 -9.06 22.31
N ARG A 566 11.84 -7.85 22.43
CA ARG A 566 12.13 -6.93 23.53
C ARG A 566 10.96 -6.00 23.85
N ARG A 567 10.99 -5.42 25.03
CA ARG A 567 10.07 -4.33 25.39
C ARG A 567 10.54 -3.02 24.77
N PRO A 568 9.65 -2.24 24.15
CA PRO A 568 9.98 -0.91 23.62
C PRO A 568 10.07 0.14 24.73
N GLN A 569 10.43 1.36 24.35
CA GLN A 569 10.18 2.58 25.12
C GLN A 569 9.06 3.37 24.44
N THR A 570 8.46 4.32 25.15
CA THR A 570 7.64 5.32 24.47
C THR A 570 8.54 6.32 23.71
N VAL A 571 7.96 7.03 22.77
CA VAL A 571 8.67 8.10 22.03
C VAL A 571 9.22 9.16 22.98
N SER A 572 8.54 9.42 24.12
CA SER A 572 9.02 10.33 25.19
C SER A 572 10.07 9.71 26.11
N GLY A 573 10.46 8.44 25.91
CA GLY A 573 11.50 7.76 26.69
C GLY A 573 11.01 6.98 27.92
N ARG A 574 9.70 6.82 28.13
CA ARG A 574 9.17 6.02 29.23
C ARG A 574 9.35 4.52 28.96
N ALA A 575 9.88 3.80 29.95
CA ALA A 575 10.10 2.35 29.84
C ALA A 575 8.79 1.55 30.04
N PHE A 576 8.67 0.44 29.34
CA PHE A 576 7.60 -0.55 29.50
C PHE A 576 8.01 -1.58 30.57
N SER A 577 7.72 -1.32 31.84
CA SER A 577 8.06 -2.24 32.94
C SER A 577 6.86 -3.04 33.43
N ASP A 578 5.65 -2.53 33.25
CA ASP A 578 4.43 -2.94 33.92
C ASP A 578 3.29 -3.38 32.95
N VAL A 579 3.60 -3.63 31.70
CA VAL A 579 2.64 -4.06 30.67
C VAL A 579 3.19 -5.24 29.88
N GLY A 580 2.37 -6.25 29.64
CA GLY A 580 2.62 -7.37 28.72
C GLY A 580 3.80 -8.27 29.07
N GLU A 581 3.99 -9.26 28.25
CA GLU A 581 5.07 -10.26 28.39
C GLU A 581 5.95 -10.27 27.14
N VAL A 582 7.25 -10.53 27.29
CA VAL A 582 8.13 -10.79 26.14
C VAL A 582 8.03 -12.27 25.81
N CYS A 583 7.55 -12.59 24.60
CA CYS A 583 7.31 -13.96 24.14
C CYS A 583 7.89 -14.18 22.73
N GLY A 584 8.42 -15.38 22.49
CA GLY A 584 8.75 -15.83 21.15
C GLY A 584 7.51 -16.25 20.34
N ALA A 585 7.63 -16.34 19.03
CA ALA A 585 6.51 -16.70 18.14
C ALA A 585 5.90 -18.07 18.51
N ALA A 586 6.72 -19.05 18.87
CA ALA A 586 6.24 -20.38 19.28
C ALA A 586 5.43 -20.35 20.59
N GLU A 587 5.79 -19.46 21.54
CA GLU A 587 5.05 -19.31 22.81
C GLU A 587 3.70 -18.62 22.56
N VAL A 588 3.67 -17.58 21.74
CA VAL A 588 2.43 -16.92 21.32
C VAL A 588 1.53 -17.92 20.62
N LEU A 589 2.08 -18.71 19.68
CA LEU A 589 1.34 -19.77 19.00
C LEU A 589 0.73 -20.77 19.97
N ALA A 590 1.51 -21.27 20.93
CA ALA A 590 1.04 -22.26 21.91
C ALA A 590 -0.14 -21.74 22.74
N ARG A 591 -0.17 -20.44 23.02
CA ARG A 591 -1.23 -19.77 23.79
C ARG A 591 -2.47 -19.42 22.97
N GLU A 592 -2.28 -19.07 21.68
CA GLU A 592 -3.35 -18.57 20.82
C GLU A 592 -3.99 -19.62 19.91
N ARG A 593 -3.33 -20.78 19.70
CA ARG A 593 -3.80 -21.84 18.78
C ARG A 593 -5.18 -22.41 19.13
N GLY A 594 -5.60 -22.39 20.38
CA GLY A 594 -6.85 -23.04 20.81
C GLY A 594 -6.80 -24.56 20.69
N GLY A 595 -7.97 -25.21 20.78
CA GLY A 595 -8.08 -26.69 20.80
C GLY A 595 -8.07 -27.37 19.43
N GLN A 596 -8.25 -26.66 18.32
CA GLN A 596 -8.30 -27.23 16.98
C GLN A 596 -6.94 -27.19 16.31
N ALA A 597 -6.40 -28.37 15.98
CA ALA A 597 -5.15 -28.48 15.24
C ALA A 597 -5.44 -28.63 13.73
N PHE A 598 -4.97 -27.68 12.95
CA PHE A 598 -4.91 -27.82 11.50
C PHE A 598 -3.55 -28.40 11.07
N PRO A 599 -3.47 -29.08 9.94
CA PRO A 599 -2.19 -29.46 9.34
C PRO A 599 -1.29 -28.25 9.12
N GLU A 600 0.00 -28.47 9.09
CA GLU A 600 0.98 -27.41 8.80
C GLU A 600 0.73 -26.76 7.43
N ASN A 601 0.94 -25.45 7.32
CA ASN A 601 0.69 -24.63 6.13
C ASN A 601 -0.77 -24.66 5.64
N VAL A 602 -1.73 -24.96 6.51
CA VAL A 602 -3.14 -24.71 6.28
C VAL A 602 -3.56 -23.43 6.96
N TYR A 603 -3.90 -22.42 6.17
CA TYR A 603 -4.29 -21.10 6.66
C TYR A 603 -5.81 -21.07 6.89
N VAL A 604 -6.20 -20.45 7.99
CA VAL A 604 -7.61 -20.44 8.42
C VAL A 604 -8.02 -19.01 8.73
N THR A 605 -9.11 -18.55 8.13
CA THR A 605 -9.64 -17.20 8.35
C THR A 605 -11.13 -17.28 8.63
N PRO A 606 -11.56 -17.08 9.88
CA PRO A 606 -12.98 -16.92 10.19
C PRO A 606 -13.49 -15.58 9.68
N TYR A 607 -14.78 -15.52 9.38
CA TYR A 607 -15.49 -14.34 8.87
C TYR A 607 -16.65 -13.95 9.79
N VAL A 608 -16.99 -12.66 9.78
CA VAL A 608 -18.09 -12.11 10.62
C VAL A 608 -19.44 -12.74 10.29
N ASN A 609 -19.66 -13.19 9.05
CA ASN A 609 -20.89 -13.89 8.64
C ASN A 609 -20.96 -15.37 9.08
N GLY A 610 -20.02 -15.84 9.90
CA GLY A 610 -19.98 -17.23 10.38
C GLY A 610 -19.29 -18.22 9.42
N MET A 611 -18.91 -17.80 8.23
CA MET A 611 -18.11 -18.61 7.32
C MET A 611 -16.66 -18.68 7.80
N THR A 612 -15.96 -19.76 7.40
CA THR A 612 -14.51 -19.90 7.64
C THR A 612 -13.83 -20.27 6.33
N ALA A 613 -12.92 -19.43 5.88
CA ALA A 613 -12.08 -19.72 4.74
C ALA A 613 -10.86 -20.54 5.18
N VAL A 614 -10.59 -21.63 4.49
CA VAL A 614 -9.44 -22.54 4.74
C VAL A 614 -8.67 -22.69 3.45
N TYR A 615 -7.37 -22.39 3.49
CA TYR A 615 -6.48 -22.43 2.33
C TYR A 615 -5.34 -23.43 2.55
N ASN A 616 -5.13 -24.32 1.61
CA ASN A 616 -4.02 -25.27 1.61
C ASN A 616 -2.80 -24.64 0.90
N ASN A 617 -1.80 -24.18 1.66
CA ASN A 617 -0.55 -23.61 1.11
C ASN A 617 0.54 -24.69 0.90
N ASN A 618 0.17 -25.94 0.77
CA ASN A 618 1.10 -27.04 0.46
C ASN A 618 1.10 -27.35 -1.04
N THR A 619 2.20 -27.93 -1.51
CA THR A 619 2.37 -28.45 -2.88
C THR A 619 1.55 -29.71 -3.12
N ASP A 620 1.12 -30.37 -2.05
CA ASP A 620 0.40 -31.64 -2.09
C ASP A 620 -1.00 -31.50 -1.50
N LYS A 621 -1.83 -32.51 -1.76
CA LYS A 621 -3.13 -32.62 -1.10
C LYS A 621 -2.95 -32.74 0.41
N THR A 622 -3.79 -32.04 1.14
CA THR A 622 -3.78 -32.04 2.61
C THR A 622 -5.07 -32.64 3.15
N CYS A 623 -4.94 -33.59 4.06
CA CYS A 623 -6.08 -34.22 4.71
C CYS A 623 -6.54 -33.36 5.89
N LEU A 624 -7.77 -32.85 5.82
CA LEU A 624 -8.43 -32.13 6.89
C LEU A 624 -9.29 -33.07 7.70
N CYS A 625 -9.20 -33.02 9.03
CA CYS A 625 -10.14 -33.66 9.92
C CYS A 625 -11.20 -32.63 10.36
N ILE A 626 -12.46 -32.93 10.08
CA ILE A 626 -13.57 -32.02 10.34
C ILE A 626 -13.95 -32.10 11.82
N GLY A 627 -13.79 -30.98 12.55
CA GLY A 627 -14.08 -30.94 13.98
C GLY A 627 -15.58 -30.99 14.29
N ASP A 628 -16.36 -30.19 13.57
CA ASP A 628 -17.81 -30.07 13.70
C ASP A 628 -18.48 -30.34 12.35
N ARG A 629 -19.77 -30.75 12.35
CA ARG A 629 -20.53 -30.86 11.09
C ARG A 629 -20.52 -29.54 10.35
N ALA A 630 -20.16 -29.57 9.07
CA ALA A 630 -20.02 -28.36 8.25
C ALA A 630 -20.48 -28.60 6.81
N ARG A 631 -21.07 -27.60 6.22
CA ARG A 631 -21.22 -27.48 4.78
C ARG A 631 -19.96 -26.87 4.20
N VAL A 632 -19.37 -27.56 3.22
CA VAL A 632 -18.12 -27.14 2.56
C VAL A 632 -18.43 -26.75 1.14
N TYR A 633 -18.05 -25.54 0.81
CA TYR A 633 -18.10 -24.97 -0.53
C TYR A 633 -16.72 -25.11 -1.16
N ASP A 634 -16.63 -25.80 -2.28
CA ASP A 634 -15.43 -25.92 -3.11
C ASP A 634 -15.56 -24.97 -4.33
N PRO A 635 -14.95 -23.78 -4.31
CA PRO A 635 -15.14 -22.82 -5.39
C PRO A 635 -14.53 -23.27 -6.72
N ASP A 636 -13.48 -24.11 -6.72
CA ASP A 636 -12.83 -24.59 -7.94
C ASP A 636 -13.70 -25.66 -8.62
N ALA A 637 -14.09 -26.69 -7.89
CA ALA A 637 -15.00 -27.71 -8.42
C ALA A 637 -16.43 -27.19 -8.67
N GLY A 638 -16.83 -26.10 -7.99
CA GLY A 638 -18.20 -25.60 -8.04
C GLY A 638 -19.16 -26.46 -7.23
N GLU A 639 -18.66 -27.25 -6.30
CA GLU A 639 -19.43 -28.23 -5.51
C GLU A 639 -19.72 -27.72 -4.10
N VAL A 640 -20.80 -28.23 -3.54
CA VAL A 640 -21.16 -28.03 -2.14
C VAL A 640 -21.40 -29.39 -1.51
N ARG A 641 -20.71 -29.70 -0.41
CA ARG A 641 -20.73 -30.97 0.28
C ARG A 641 -21.07 -30.76 1.75
N GLU A 642 -21.75 -31.72 2.36
CA GLU A 642 -21.88 -31.80 3.81
C GLU A 642 -20.88 -32.80 4.36
N LEU A 643 -20.09 -32.41 5.35
CA LEU A 643 -19.14 -33.26 6.04
C LEU A 643 -19.56 -33.40 7.51
N ARG A 644 -19.40 -34.60 8.06
CA ARG A 644 -19.73 -34.92 9.47
C ARG A 644 -18.50 -34.65 10.36
N ALA A 645 -18.76 -34.46 11.64
CA ALA A 645 -17.68 -34.41 12.63
C ALA A 645 -16.86 -35.74 12.59
N GLY A 646 -15.53 -35.62 12.61
CA GLY A 646 -14.59 -36.73 12.48
C GLY A 646 -14.32 -37.19 11.05
N GLU A 647 -15.05 -36.71 10.07
CA GLU A 647 -14.83 -37.05 8.66
C GLU A 647 -13.51 -36.46 8.17
N LYS A 648 -12.85 -37.19 7.27
CA LYS A 648 -11.61 -36.74 6.63
C LYS A 648 -11.89 -36.31 5.20
N ALA A 649 -11.37 -35.16 4.82
CA ALA A 649 -11.47 -34.62 3.45
C ALA A 649 -10.12 -34.22 2.90
N GLU A 650 -9.82 -34.63 1.67
CA GLU A 650 -8.60 -34.26 0.97
C GLU A 650 -8.77 -32.91 0.23
N MET A 651 -8.06 -31.92 0.67
CA MET A 651 -8.06 -30.59 0.09
C MET A 651 -6.95 -30.48 -0.95
N PRO A 652 -7.24 -30.05 -2.20
CA PRO A 652 -6.23 -29.87 -3.24
C PRO A 652 -5.16 -28.83 -2.85
N PRO A 653 -3.94 -28.91 -3.42
CA PRO A 653 -2.91 -27.91 -3.23
C PRO A 653 -3.35 -26.53 -3.74
N TYR A 654 -2.93 -25.49 -3.06
CA TYR A 654 -3.15 -24.09 -3.45
C TYR A 654 -4.62 -23.73 -3.71
N ARG A 655 -5.56 -24.34 -3.01
CA ARG A 655 -6.99 -24.08 -3.14
C ARG A 655 -7.59 -23.56 -1.83
N LEU A 656 -8.67 -22.84 -1.97
CA LEU A 656 -9.47 -22.33 -0.89
C LEU A 656 -10.79 -23.09 -0.83
N TRP A 657 -11.13 -23.63 0.34
CA TRP A 657 -12.46 -24.09 0.68
C TRP A 657 -13.12 -23.15 1.68
N ILE A 658 -14.45 -23.10 1.66
CA ILE A 658 -15.21 -22.24 2.57
C ILE A 658 -16.16 -23.13 3.35
N PHE A 659 -16.09 -23.02 4.67
CA PHE A 659 -16.85 -23.82 5.62
C PHE A 659 -17.95 -22.97 6.24
N GLU A 660 -19.15 -23.53 6.30
CA GLU A 660 -20.29 -23.01 7.05
C GLU A 660 -20.67 -24.07 8.11
N LYS A 661 -20.52 -23.70 9.40
CA LYS A 661 -20.91 -24.62 10.49
C LYS A 661 -22.41 -24.83 10.44
N THR A 662 -22.85 -26.07 10.45
CA THR A 662 -24.28 -26.45 10.49
C THR A 662 -24.62 -26.98 11.89
N ALA A 663 -25.84 -26.69 12.39
CA ALA A 663 -26.33 -27.29 13.62
C ALA A 663 -26.53 -28.79 13.41
N ASP A 664 -26.27 -29.57 14.44
CA ASP A 664 -26.68 -30.96 14.43
C ASP A 664 -28.23 -30.98 14.29
N GLU A 665 -28.76 -31.74 13.32
CA GLU A 665 -30.19 -32.03 13.29
C GLU A 665 -30.47 -32.76 14.59
N GLU A 666 -31.38 -32.21 15.41
CA GLU A 666 -31.97 -33.00 16.52
C GLU A 666 -32.47 -34.31 15.93
N ASP A 667 -31.92 -35.41 16.39
CA ASP A 667 -32.34 -36.75 15.96
C ASP A 667 -33.84 -36.91 16.26
N PRO A 668 -34.73 -36.96 15.25
CA PRO A 668 -36.15 -37.07 15.51
C PRO A 668 -36.54 -38.43 16.15
N SER A 669 -35.56 -39.32 16.38
CA SER A 669 -35.76 -40.63 17.01
C SER A 669 -35.48 -40.64 18.53
N ALA A 670 -35.12 -39.49 19.15
CA ALA A 670 -34.87 -39.38 20.60
C ALA A 670 -36.09 -38.85 21.38
N GLY A 671 -37.33 -39.08 20.88
CA GLY A 671 -38.60 -38.78 21.54
C GLY A 671 -39.37 -40.01 21.94
#